data_bf503deda6578e82016773dab81a1683
#
_entry.id   bf503deda6578e82016773dab81a1683
#
_cell.length_a   1.000
_cell.length_b   1.000
_cell.length_c   1.000
_cell.angle_alpha   90.00
_cell.angle_beta   90.00
_cell.angle_gamma   90.00
#
_symmetry.space_group_name_H-M   'P 1'
#
loop_
_entity.id
_entity.type
_entity.pdbx_description
1 polymer ?
#
loop_
_entity_poly.entity_id
_entity_poly.type
_entity_poly.pdbx_seq_one_letter_code
_entity_poly.pdbx_strand_id
1 'polypeptide(L)'
;MTLKELSVGSSAIVTTVGGEGALRQHFLDMGVIPGAQVTLVKFAPMGDPMELRIHGYELTLRLADAEKIEIQPVSAQPAQKTAPSKAVADATAHPGLGEGGKYHVKADEHPVSEGTTLTFALAGNQNCGKTTLFNQLTGSSQHVGNFPGVTVDRKSGAIRGHADTEITDLPGIYSMSPYSSEEIVTRQFIIGEKPLGIINIVDATNIERNLYLTMQLMELDVPMVLALNMMDEMRGNGGSIRINEMEEMLGIPVVPISAAKNEGVDELVRHALHVAKYQERPGRTDFCDMNDHGGAVHRCLHGIMHLIEDHAKRADIPLRFAATKLVEGDARICELLRLTENEQEMIEHIIKQMEDERGLDRAAAIADMRFSFIEKLVDRTVIKPHESRERARSRRIDRFLTGKYTAIPAFIAIMGLIFFLTFNVIGAGLQTLLEIGIDQLTILTDKALTAAHVNQVLHSLIIDGIFNGVGSVLSFLPIIVVLFFFLSLLEDTGYMARVAFVMDKLLRKIGLSGRSIVPMLIGFGCTVPGVMASRTLPSERDRRMTIMLTPFMSCSAKLPIYGFFTAAFFPKHGGLVMIALYFGGIAVGILTALFAKEFRFRGEAVPFVMELPNYRMPGMKNVMQLLWEKAKDFLQRAFTVIFLATIIIWFLQNFSLQLNMVSDSQNSMLALVAGSIAPIFRPLGFGDWRISTALITGFMAKESVVSTLTILFGSSADLLTLLTPAAAASLLVFCLLYTPCVAAIASIKRELGIRWAFQTVVFQCVIAWICACIVHAIAVLFL
;
A
#
# COMPACT_ATOMS: atom_id res chain seq x y z
N MET A 1 15.31 16.33 -28.64
CA MET A 1 14.84 17.00 -27.40
C MET A 1 14.37 15.94 -26.44
N THR A 2 14.70 16.06 -25.15
CA THR A 2 14.22 15.10 -24.16
C THR A 2 12.88 15.53 -23.57
N LEU A 3 12.12 14.58 -23.03
CA LEU A 3 10.81 14.84 -22.41
C LEU A 3 10.93 15.81 -21.21
N LYS A 4 12.07 15.81 -20.53
CA LYS A 4 12.39 16.75 -19.45
C LYS A 4 12.36 18.22 -19.86
N GLU A 5 12.67 18.51 -21.13
CA GLU A 5 12.77 19.86 -21.69
C GLU A 5 11.42 20.40 -22.19
N LEU A 6 10.36 19.57 -22.15
CA LEU A 6 9.04 19.97 -22.61
C LEU A 6 8.44 21.05 -21.67
N SER A 7 7.84 22.08 -22.25
CA SER A 7 7.20 23.15 -21.48
C SER A 7 5.81 22.74 -20.98
N VAL A 8 5.38 23.29 -19.85
CA VAL A 8 4.03 23.03 -19.29
C VAL A 8 2.94 23.48 -20.29
N GLY A 9 2.01 22.60 -20.56
CA GLY A 9 0.93 22.80 -21.52
C GLY A 9 1.28 22.44 -22.98
N SER A 10 2.56 22.13 -23.27
CA SER A 10 2.99 21.73 -24.62
C SER A 10 2.81 20.23 -24.84
N SER A 11 2.60 19.86 -26.10
CA SER A 11 2.48 18.46 -26.54
C SER A 11 3.68 18.09 -27.43
N ALA A 12 4.05 16.82 -27.37
CA ALA A 12 5.12 16.25 -28.20
C ALA A 12 4.80 14.79 -28.54
N ILE A 13 5.45 14.28 -29.58
CA ILE A 13 5.41 12.85 -29.93
C ILE A 13 6.66 12.19 -29.38
N VAL A 14 6.52 11.07 -28.72
CA VAL A 14 7.64 10.23 -28.25
C VAL A 14 8.33 9.63 -29.48
N THR A 15 9.64 9.80 -29.60
CA THR A 15 10.41 9.19 -30.69
C THR A 15 11.18 7.97 -30.20
N THR A 16 11.77 8.04 -29.01
CA THR A 16 12.57 6.94 -28.45
C THR A 16 12.36 6.86 -26.94
N VAL A 17 12.20 5.65 -26.42
CA VAL A 17 12.17 5.37 -25.00
C VAL A 17 13.48 4.69 -24.62
N GLY A 18 14.41 5.44 -24.02
CA GLY A 18 15.68 4.94 -23.57
C GLY A 18 15.64 4.25 -22.22
N GLY A 19 16.79 3.74 -21.78
CA GLY A 19 16.94 2.92 -20.58
C GLY A 19 16.91 1.43 -20.89
N GLU A 20 17.10 0.61 -19.88
CA GLU A 20 17.19 -0.86 -19.99
C GLU A 20 16.39 -1.55 -18.89
N GLY A 21 16.09 -2.83 -19.10
CA GLY A 21 15.49 -3.71 -18.10
C GLY A 21 14.04 -3.38 -17.75
N ALA A 22 13.63 -3.81 -16.55
CA ALA A 22 12.24 -3.80 -16.09
C ALA A 22 11.61 -2.39 -16.03
N LEU A 23 12.39 -1.35 -15.78
CA LEU A 23 11.88 0.03 -15.73
C LEU A 23 11.45 0.52 -17.12
N ARG A 24 12.26 0.27 -18.14
CA ARG A 24 11.93 0.62 -19.53
C ARG A 24 10.67 -0.12 -19.98
N GLN A 25 10.61 -1.43 -19.70
CA GLN A 25 9.42 -2.23 -19.99
C GLN A 25 8.18 -1.64 -19.30
N HIS A 26 8.32 -1.21 -18.05
CA HIS A 26 7.23 -0.58 -17.32
C HIS A 26 6.74 0.73 -18.00
N PHE A 27 7.62 1.56 -18.55
CA PHE A 27 7.21 2.75 -19.32
C PHE A 27 6.43 2.38 -20.57
N LEU A 28 6.90 1.36 -21.30
CA LEU A 28 6.19 0.85 -22.50
C LEU A 28 4.81 0.29 -22.12
N ASP A 29 4.73 -0.51 -21.06
CA ASP A 29 3.47 -1.05 -20.53
C ASP A 29 2.51 0.05 -20.05
N MET A 30 3.06 1.21 -19.65
CA MET A 30 2.31 2.42 -19.30
C MET A 30 1.97 3.29 -20.52
N GLY A 31 2.18 2.81 -21.76
CA GLY A 31 1.85 3.51 -22.99
C GLY A 31 2.79 4.62 -23.39
N VAL A 32 3.95 4.77 -22.74
CA VAL A 32 5.01 5.65 -23.22
C VAL A 32 5.75 4.89 -24.33
N ILE A 33 5.19 4.90 -25.51
CA ILE A 33 5.71 4.18 -26.69
C ILE A 33 6.10 5.17 -27.81
N PRO A 34 7.03 4.82 -28.69
CA PRO A 34 7.31 5.63 -29.88
C PRO A 34 6.03 5.87 -30.68
N GLY A 35 5.81 7.10 -31.12
CA GLY A 35 4.58 7.53 -31.80
C GLY A 35 3.49 8.08 -30.87
N ALA A 36 3.51 7.78 -29.58
CA ALA A 36 2.51 8.27 -28.64
C ALA A 36 2.62 9.79 -28.42
N GLN A 37 1.48 10.47 -28.39
CA GLN A 37 1.41 11.89 -28.06
C GLN A 37 1.37 12.09 -26.55
N VAL A 38 2.32 12.85 -26.02
CA VAL A 38 2.40 13.24 -24.61
C VAL A 38 2.19 14.73 -24.45
N THR A 39 1.51 15.14 -23.38
CA THR A 39 1.32 16.54 -23.02
C THR A 39 1.77 16.76 -21.58
N LEU A 40 2.66 17.73 -21.34
CA LEU A 40 3.09 18.07 -19.98
C LEU A 40 1.99 18.90 -19.29
N VAL A 41 1.43 18.35 -18.22
CA VAL A 41 0.35 18.99 -17.44
C VAL A 41 0.92 19.96 -16.41
N LYS A 42 1.83 19.50 -15.56
CA LYS A 42 2.50 20.31 -14.52
C LYS A 42 3.70 19.58 -13.94
N PHE A 43 4.49 20.31 -13.15
CA PHE A 43 5.50 19.73 -12.26
C PHE A 43 4.97 19.64 -10.83
N ALA A 44 5.48 18.70 -10.04
CA ALA A 44 5.30 18.71 -8.60
C ALA A 44 5.78 20.05 -7.99
N PRO A 45 5.28 20.47 -6.82
CA PRO A 45 5.63 21.77 -6.21
C PRO A 45 7.14 22.06 -6.09
N MET A 46 7.94 21.01 -5.94
CA MET A 46 9.42 21.10 -5.87
C MET A 46 10.10 20.93 -7.24
N GLY A 47 9.33 20.91 -8.34
CA GLY A 47 9.83 20.78 -9.71
C GLY A 47 10.12 19.35 -10.17
N ASP A 48 9.89 18.33 -9.36
CA ASP A 48 10.08 16.91 -9.67
C ASP A 48 9.23 16.07 -8.71
N PRO A 49 8.42 15.09 -9.17
CA PRO A 49 8.26 14.59 -10.54
C PRO A 49 7.42 15.50 -11.45
N MET A 50 7.35 15.16 -12.74
CA MET A 50 6.47 15.77 -13.74
C MET A 50 5.21 14.93 -13.93
N GLU A 51 4.10 15.59 -14.27
CA GLU A 51 2.81 14.96 -14.60
C GLU A 51 2.52 15.13 -16.08
N LEU A 52 2.33 14.01 -16.75
CA LEU A 52 2.09 13.92 -18.18
C LEU A 52 0.67 13.41 -18.45
N ARG A 53 0.10 13.83 -19.59
CA ARG A 53 -1.09 13.21 -20.14
C ARG A 53 -0.70 12.40 -21.37
N ILE A 54 -1.11 11.12 -21.39
CA ILE A 54 -0.90 10.18 -22.47
C ILE A 54 -2.12 9.27 -22.61
N HIS A 55 -2.56 8.89 -23.81
CA HIS A 55 -3.73 8.04 -24.05
C HIS A 55 -4.97 8.37 -23.19
N GLY A 56 -5.19 9.67 -22.91
CA GLY A 56 -6.35 10.13 -22.13
C GLY A 56 -6.23 10.08 -20.61
N TYR A 57 -5.15 9.53 -20.00
CA TYR A 57 -4.93 9.49 -18.55
C TYR A 57 -3.68 10.31 -18.11
N GLU A 58 -3.52 10.52 -16.80
CA GLU A 58 -2.44 11.30 -16.22
C GLU A 58 -1.42 10.37 -15.54
N LEU A 59 -0.15 10.50 -15.95
CA LEU A 59 0.98 9.69 -15.49
C LEU A 59 2.04 10.60 -14.88
N THR A 60 2.66 10.18 -13.78
CA THR A 60 3.78 10.91 -13.19
C THR A 60 5.11 10.23 -13.49
N LEU A 61 6.11 11.00 -13.92
CA LEU A 61 7.48 10.55 -14.17
C LEU A 61 8.48 11.44 -13.45
N ARG A 62 9.58 10.85 -12.98
CA ARG A 62 10.71 11.63 -12.48
C ARG A 62 11.47 12.29 -13.64
N LEU A 63 12.07 13.45 -13.37
CA LEU A 63 12.86 14.15 -14.39
C LEU A 63 14.06 13.32 -14.87
N ALA A 64 14.67 12.52 -14.00
CA ALA A 64 15.75 11.61 -14.38
C ALA A 64 15.32 10.51 -15.35
N ASP A 65 14.06 10.07 -15.27
CA ASP A 65 13.48 9.08 -16.18
C ASP A 65 13.02 9.77 -17.47
N ALA A 66 12.44 10.96 -17.37
CA ALA A 66 12.03 11.78 -18.52
C ALA A 66 13.22 12.23 -19.40
N GLU A 67 14.43 12.33 -18.82
CA GLU A 67 15.66 12.63 -19.56
C GLU A 67 16.07 11.51 -20.53
N LYS A 68 15.63 10.28 -20.28
CA LYS A 68 15.88 9.11 -21.13
C LYS A 68 14.88 8.96 -22.29
N ILE A 69 13.82 9.77 -22.32
CA ILE A 69 12.76 9.70 -23.31
C ILE A 69 12.96 10.84 -24.29
N GLU A 70 13.19 10.52 -25.58
CA GLU A 70 13.31 11.50 -26.64
C GLU A 70 11.96 11.84 -27.24
N ILE A 71 11.75 13.11 -27.55
CA ILE A 71 10.49 13.62 -28.09
C ILE A 71 10.69 14.58 -29.25
N GLN A 72 9.71 14.68 -30.10
CA GLN A 72 9.60 15.68 -31.14
C GLN A 72 8.40 16.61 -30.83
N PRO A 73 8.62 17.93 -30.63
CA PRO A 73 7.52 18.86 -30.37
C PRO A 73 6.51 18.88 -31.51
N VAL A 74 5.24 18.83 -31.17
CA VAL A 74 4.15 19.06 -32.13
C VAL A 74 3.87 20.56 -32.13
N SER A 75 4.04 21.22 -33.27
CA SER A 75 3.57 22.59 -33.43
C SER A 75 2.07 22.63 -33.20
N ALA A 76 1.63 23.51 -32.29
CA ALA A 76 0.26 23.62 -31.87
C ALA A 76 -0.66 23.87 -33.08
N GLN A 77 -1.21 22.81 -33.68
CA GLN A 77 -2.44 22.93 -34.43
C GLN A 77 -3.56 23.10 -33.39
N PRO A 78 -4.42 24.12 -33.54
CA PRO A 78 -5.59 24.25 -32.67
C PRO A 78 -6.38 22.95 -32.82
N ALA A 79 -6.63 22.29 -31.68
CA ALA A 79 -7.45 21.09 -31.60
C ALA A 79 -8.71 21.34 -32.48
N GLN A 80 -8.84 20.63 -33.58
CA GLN A 80 -10.08 20.57 -34.31
C GLN A 80 -11.11 20.07 -33.29
N LYS A 81 -12.03 20.95 -32.92
CA LYS A 81 -13.24 20.58 -32.22
C LYS A 81 -13.97 19.64 -33.13
N THR A 82 -13.75 18.37 -33.05
CA THR A 82 -14.64 17.37 -33.63
C THR A 82 -16.02 17.70 -33.09
N ALA A 83 -16.91 18.07 -33.97
CA ALA A 83 -18.29 18.36 -33.64
C ALA A 83 -18.83 17.15 -32.87
N PRO A 84 -19.64 17.35 -31.80
CA PRO A 84 -20.17 16.24 -31.04
C PRO A 84 -20.95 15.36 -32.00
N SER A 85 -20.46 14.15 -32.23
CA SER A 85 -21.26 13.09 -32.83
C SER A 85 -22.51 13.02 -31.95
N LYS A 86 -23.69 13.24 -32.56
CA LYS A 86 -24.97 13.06 -31.87
C LYS A 86 -24.92 11.71 -31.21
N ALA A 87 -24.98 11.69 -29.89
CA ALA A 87 -25.09 10.46 -29.12
C ALA A 87 -26.34 9.74 -29.64
N VAL A 88 -26.15 8.73 -30.45
CA VAL A 88 -27.19 7.79 -30.80
C VAL A 88 -27.41 6.98 -29.50
N ALA A 89 -28.53 7.25 -28.88
CA ALA A 89 -29.00 6.52 -27.71
C ALA A 89 -29.50 5.13 -28.14
N ASP A 90 -28.63 4.31 -28.66
CA ASP A 90 -28.84 2.87 -28.81
C ASP A 90 -27.96 2.18 -27.81
N ALA A 91 -28.43 2.17 -26.57
CA ALA A 91 -28.03 1.16 -25.60
C ALA A 91 -28.63 -0.16 -26.07
N THR A 92 -27.96 -0.84 -26.97
CA THR A 92 -28.27 -2.24 -27.30
C THR A 92 -28.14 -3.01 -25.98
N ALA A 93 -29.22 -3.61 -25.55
CA ALA A 93 -29.24 -4.41 -24.34
C ALA A 93 -28.22 -5.54 -24.47
N HIS A 94 -27.51 -5.83 -23.40
CA HIS A 94 -26.59 -6.97 -23.35
C HIS A 94 -27.38 -8.26 -23.65
N PRO A 95 -26.90 -9.15 -24.54
CA PRO A 95 -27.67 -10.30 -25.00
C PRO A 95 -28.04 -11.30 -23.90
N GLY A 96 -27.40 -11.27 -22.76
CA GLY A 96 -27.63 -12.21 -21.66
C GLY A 96 -27.06 -13.61 -21.90
N LEU A 97 -27.23 -14.51 -20.92
CA LEU A 97 -26.82 -15.90 -21.02
C LEU A 97 -27.83 -16.70 -21.86
N GLY A 98 -27.37 -17.41 -22.88
CA GLY A 98 -28.18 -18.38 -23.64
C GLY A 98 -28.96 -17.83 -24.82
N GLU A 99 -28.80 -16.58 -25.17
CA GLU A 99 -29.35 -16.02 -26.41
C GLU A 99 -28.46 -16.33 -27.60
N GLY A 100 -28.37 -17.59 -28.05
CA GLY A 100 -27.77 -18.01 -29.31
C GLY A 100 -26.41 -17.35 -29.60
N GLY A 101 -25.64 -17.16 -28.54
CA GLY A 101 -24.69 -16.09 -28.45
C GLY A 101 -23.45 -16.26 -29.29
N LYS A 102 -23.03 -15.18 -29.90
CA LYS A 102 -21.73 -15.05 -30.54
C LYS A 102 -20.56 -15.29 -29.57
N TYR A 103 -20.81 -15.30 -28.25
CA TYR A 103 -19.80 -15.32 -27.18
C TYR A 103 -19.77 -16.61 -26.38
N HIS A 104 -20.80 -17.47 -26.49
CA HIS A 104 -20.90 -18.78 -25.86
C HIS A 104 -21.02 -19.83 -26.98
N VAL A 105 -19.88 -20.31 -27.50
CA VAL A 105 -19.84 -21.26 -28.62
C VAL A 105 -19.95 -22.68 -28.06
N LYS A 106 -21.15 -23.27 -28.15
CA LYS A 106 -21.43 -24.63 -27.63
C LYS A 106 -20.52 -25.74 -28.17
N ALA A 107 -19.91 -25.54 -29.36
CA ALA A 107 -19.01 -26.52 -29.97
C ALA A 107 -17.68 -26.68 -29.21
N ASP A 108 -17.27 -25.67 -28.44
CA ASP A 108 -16.02 -25.62 -27.69
C ASP A 108 -16.20 -25.81 -26.18
N GLU A 109 -17.42 -26.24 -25.73
CA GLU A 109 -17.70 -26.48 -24.34
C GLU A 109 -17.01 -27.75 -23.83
N HIS A 110 -16.17 -27.62 -22.82
CA HIS A 110 -15.54 -28.70 -22.07
C HIS A 110 -15.96 -28.64 -20.60
N PRO A 111 -17.17 -29.11 -20.24
CA PRO A 111 -17.71 -28.92 -18.90
C PRO A 111 -16.86 -29.61 -17.84
N VAL A 112 -16.58 -28.88 -16.77
CA VAL A 112 -15.90 -29.40 -15.59
C VAL A 112 -16.77 -30.45 -14.90
N SER A 113 -16.15 -31.48 -14.29
CA SER A 113 -16.88 -32.55 -13.60
C SER A 113 -17.78 -32.00 -12.48
N GLU A 114 -18.98 -32.58 -12.33
CA GLU A 114 -19.91 -32.20 -11.27
C GLU A 114 -19.27 -32.33 -9.88
N GLY A 115 -19.46 -31.30 -9.02
CA GLY A 115 -18.88 -31.25 -7.68
C GLY A 115 -17.49 -30.62 -7.59
N THR A 116 -16.92 -30.16 -8.69
CA THR A 116 -15.64 -29.41 -8.66
C THR A 116 -15.89 -27.99 -8.15
N THR A 117 -15.11 -27.52 -7.16
CA THR A 117 -15.13 -26.13 -6.71
C THR A 117 -14.62 -25.24 -7.82
N LEU A 118 -15.45 -24.27 -8.26
CA LEU A 118 -15.05 -23.31 -9.29
C LEU A 118 -14.17 -22.22 -8.67
N THR A 119 -12.90 -22.19 -9.12
CA THR A 119 -11.93 -21.21 -8.63
C THR A 119 -11.80 -20.02 -9.58
N PHE A 120 -11.87 -18.80 -9.01
CA PHE A 120 -11.78 -17.56 -9.76
C PHE A 120 -10.64 -16.68 -9.29
N ALA A 121 -9.97 -16.04 -10.23
CA ALA A 121 -9.05 -14.94 -10.00
C ALA A 121 -9.75 -13.60 -10.32
N LEU A 122 -9.79 -12.67 -9.35
CA LEU A 122 -10.24 -11.30 -9.60
C LEU A 122 -9.02 -10.45 -9.94
N ALA A 123 -8.87 -10.07 -11.20
CA ALA A 123 -7.74 -9.32 -11.72
C ALA A 123 -8.18 -7.94 -12.25
N GLY A 124 -7.30 -6.96 -12.18
CA GLY A 124 -7.55 -5.61 -12.71
C GLY A 124 -6.55 -4.58 -12.23
N ASN A 125 -6.59 -3.39 -12.81
CA ASN A 125 -5.68 -2.31 -12.48
C ASN A 125 -5.90 -1.77 -11.07
N GLN A 126 -4.94 -0.99 -10.57
CA GLN A 126 -5.14 -0.24 -9.34
C GLN A 126 -6.29 0.77 -9.55
N ASN A 127 -7.11 0.97 -8.53
CA ASN A 127 -8.26 1.90 -8.53
C ASN A 127 -9.42 1.60 -9.50
N CYS A 128 -9.46 0.44 -10.16
CA CYS A 128 -10.59 0.03 -11.02
C CYS A 128 -11.85 -0.40 -10.22
N GLY A 129 -11.79 -0.44 -8.89
CA GLY A 129 -12.91 -0.85 -8.03
C GLY A 129 -12.90 -2.33 -7.64
N LYS A 130 -11.77 -3.03 -7.76
CA LYS A 130 -11.60 -4.47 -7.52
C LYS A 130 -12.04 -4.87 -6.10
N THR A 131 -11.52 -4.23 -5.06
CA THR A 131 -11.89 -4.52 -3.66
C THR A 131 -13.38 -4.27 -3.39
N THR A 132 -13.98 -3.27 -4.02
CA THR A 132 -15.42 -3.01 -3.92
C THR A 132 -16.22 -4.16 -4.51
N LEU A 133 -15.84 -4.62 -5.70
CA LEU A 133 -16.49 -5.78 -6.34
C LEU A 133 -16.29 -7.05 -5.52
N PHE A 134 -15.07 -7.32 -5.04
CA PHE A 134 -14.78 -8.48 -4.19
C PHE A 134 -15.68 -8.53 -2.95
N ASN A 135 -15.85 -7.39 -2.26
CA ASN A 135 -16.72 -7.27 -1.09
C ASN A 135 -18.21 -7.47 -1.44
N GLN A 136 -18.64 -7.06 -2.63
CA GLN A 136 -20.00 -7.33 -3.11
C GLN A 136 -20.21 -8.83 -3.39
N LEU A 137 -19.24 -9.46 -4.03
CA LEU A 137 -19.29 -10.88 -4.38
C LEU A 137 -19.24 -11.80 -3.15
N THR A 138 -18.35 -11.53 -2.19
CA THR A 138 -18.09 -12.45 -1.07
C THR A 138 -18.82 -12.08 0.23
N GLY A 139 -19.10 -10.82 0.45
CA GLY A 139 -19.71 -10.33 1.69
C GLY A 139 -18.81 -10.50 2.92
N SER A 140 -19.35 -11.15 3.96
CA SER A 140 -18.61 -11.41 5.21
C SER A 140 -17.80 -12.71 5.21
N SER A 141 -17.93 -13.54 4.17
CA SER A 141 -17.28 -14.86 4.06
C SER A 141 -15.91 -14.73 3.40
N GLN A 142 -14.98 -14.06 4.06
CA GLN A 142 -13.63 -13.82 3.54
C GLN A 142 -12.57 -14.48 4.41
N HIS A 143 -11.57 -15.09 3.76
CA HIS A 143 -10.35 -15.57 4.39
C HIS A 143 -9.19 -14.65 4.01
N VAL A 144 -8.47 -14.17 5.02
CA VAL A 144 -7.31 -13.27 4.83
C VAL A 144 -6.04 -14.04 5.22
N GLY A 145 -5.11 -14.11 4.30
CA GLY A 145 -3.78 -14.71 4.48
C GLY A 145 -2.73 -13.93 3.68
N ASN A 146 -1.56 -14.49 3.51
CA ASN A 146 -0.55 -13.94 2.60
C ASN A 146 -0.33 -14.92 1.44
N PHE A 147 0.03 -14.40 0.27
CA PHE A 147 0.51 -15.25 -0.81
C PHE A 147 1.81 -15.95 -0.40
N PRO A 148 2.05 -17.21 -0.85
CA PRO A 148 3.24 -17.97 -0.49
C PRO A 148 4.52 -17.22 -0.82
N GLY A 149 5.45 -17.14 0.14
CA GLY A 149 6.79 -16.57 -0.04
C GLY A 149 6.88 -15.04 -0.10
N VAL A 150 5.76 -14.32 0.00
CA VAL A 150 5.70 -12.86 -0.05
C VAL A 150 4.78 -12.28 1.02
N THR A 151 4.92 -10.99 1.29
CA THR A 151 4.11 -10.28 2.30
C THR A 151 2.90 -9.55 1.69
N VAL A 152 2.44 -10.02 0.53
CA VAL A 152 1.24 -9.51 -0.13
C VAL A 152 0.03 -10.26 0.44
N ASP A 153 -0.99 -9.51 0.88
CA ASP A 153 -2.20 -10.08 1.45
C ASP A 153 -3.00 -10.86 0.37
N ARG A 154 -3.38 -12.10 0.69
CA ARG A 154 -4.31 -12.93 -0.10
C ARG A 154 -5.67 -12.85 0.57
N LYS A 155 -6.69 -12.44 -0.17
CA LYS A 155 -8.08 -12.50 0.26
C LYS A 155 -8.81 -13.46 -0.65
N SER A 156 -9.47 -14.45 -0.07
CA SER A 156 -10.34 -15.37 -0.82
C SER A 156 -11.66 -15.58 -0.10
N GLY A 157 -12.68 -16.03 -0.83
CA GLY A 157 -13.99 -16.30 -0.27
C GLY A 157 -14.93 -16.90 -1.30
N ALA A 158 -16.04 -17.50 -0.83
CA ALA A 158 -17.09 -18.00 -1.69
C ALA A 158 -17.94 -16.86 -2.25
N ILE A 159 -18.40 -16.98 -3.49
CA ILE A 159 -19.38 -16.06 -4.08
C ILE A 159 -20.74 -16.29 -3.38
N ARG A 160 -21.42 -15.21 -3.03
CA ARG A 160 -22.71 -15.25 -2.35
C ARG A 160 -23.72 -16.07 -3.15
N GLY A 161 -24.39 -17.00 -2.49
CA GLY A 161 -25.36 -17.91 -3.14
C GLY A 161 -24.73 -19.10 -3.86
N HIS A 162 -23.40 -19.19 -3.94
CA HIS A 162 -22.66 -20.25 -4.62
C HIS A 162 -21.52 -20.77 -3.73
N ALA A 163 -21.86 -21.69 -2.82
CA ALA A 163 -20.91 -22.24 -1.85
C ALA A 163 -19.82 -23.13 -2.48
N ASP A 164 -20.02 -23.58 -3.70
CA ASP A 164 -19.13 -24.36 -4.54
C ASP A 164 -18.12 -23.51 -5.32
N THR A 165 -17.94 -22.25 -4.93
CA THR A 165 -17.03 -21.31 -5.59
C THR A 165 -15.98 -20.79 -4.63
N GLU A 166 -14.80 -20.45 -5.15
CA GLU A 166 -13.77 -19.70 -4.44
C GLU A 166 -13.23 -18.58 -5.35
N ILE A 167 -13.37 -17.34 -4.92
CA ILE A 167 -12.78 -16.20 -5.62
C ILE A 167 -11.61 -15.63 -4.80
N THR A 168 -10.47 -15.42 -5.45
CA THR A 168 -9.27 -14.81 -4.86
C THR A 168 -9.06 -13.39 -5.41
N ASP A 169 -8.98 -12.39 -4.52
CA ASP A 169 -8.63 -11.01 -4.86
C ASP A 169 -7.12 -10.91 -5.11
N LEU A 170 -6.74 -10.66 -6.37
CA LEU A 170 -5.33 -10.46 -6.74
C LEU A 170 -4.93 -9.01 -6.53
N PRO A 171 -3.64 -8.72 -6.30
CA PRO A 171 -3.14 -7.35 -6.26
C PRO A 171 -3.49 -6.56 -7.53
N GLY A 172 -3.69 -5.25 -7.39
CA GLY A 172 -3.91 -4.38 -8.55
C GLY A 172 -2.62 -4.17 -9.32
N ILE A 173 -2.59 -4.60 -10.57
CA ILE A 173 -1.42 -4.53 -11.44
C ILE A 173 -1.74 -3.81 -12.74
N TYR A 174 -0.72 -3.32 -13.41
CA TYR A 174 -0.86 -2.66 -14.70
C TYR A 174 -0.46 -3.54 -15.87
N SER A 175 0.44 -4.49 -15.63
CA SER A 175 0.88 -5.46 -16.62
C SER A 175 1.30 -6.77 -15.96
N MET A 176 1.51 -7.81 -16.78
CA MET A 176 2.06 -9.11 -16.35
C MET A 176 3.59 -9.15 -16.36
N SER A 177 4.25 -8.00 -16.56
CA SER A 177 5.70 -7.89 -16.54
C SER A 177 6.21 -7.86 -15.08
N PRO A 178 7.30 -8.56 -14.75
CA PRO A 178 7.75 -8.74 -13.36
C PRO A 178 8.50 -7.52 -12.82
N TYR A 179 7.81 -6.39 -12.69
CA TYR A 179 8.38 -5.13 -12.21
C TYR A 179 8.24 -4.95 -10.69
N SER A 180 7.06 -5.26 -10.15
CA SER A 180 6.76 -5.19 -8.72
C SER A 180 6.47 -6.57 -8.12
N SER A 181 6.49 -6.68 -6.77
CA SER A 181 6.09 -7.91 -6.07
C SER A 181 4.63 -8.30 -6.36
N GLU A 182 3.77 -7.32 -6.59
CA GLU A 182 2.35 -7.50 -6.88
C GLU A 182 2.14 -8.16 -8.25
N GLU A 183 2.88 -7.74 -9.28
CA GLU A 183 2.86 -8.32 -10.62
C GLU A 183 3.43 -9.74 -10.62
N ILE A 184 4.52 -9.97 -9.88
CA ILE A 184 5.11 -11.29 -9.72
C ILE A 184 4.11 -12.26 -9.08
N VAL A 185 3.43 -11.84 -8.00
CA VAL A 185 2.44 -12.64 -7.27
C VAL A 185 1.25 -12.98 -8.15
N THR A 186 0.68 -11.99 -8.84
CA THR A 186 -0.46 -12.18 -9.73
C THR A 186 -0.12 -13.17 -10.85
N ARG A 187 1.04 -13.01 -11.47
CA ARG A 187 1.53 -13.91 -12.52
C ARG A 187 1.72 -15.33 -12.00
N GLN A 188 2.37 -15.50 -10.84
CA GLN A 188 2.59 -16.82 -10.23
C GLN A 188 1.28 -17.50 -9.84
N PHE A 189 0.29 -16.74 -9.37
CA PHE A 189 -1.01 -17.28 -9.05
C PHE A 189 -1.75 -17.79 -10.28
N ILE A 190 -1.85 -16.98 -11.34
CA ILE A 190 -2.60 -17.38 -12.53
C ILE A 190 -1.94 -18.55 -13.26
N ILE A 191 -0.61 -18.54 -13.41
CA ILE A 191 0.13 -19.61 -14.12
C ILE A 191 0.28 -20.86 -13.26
N GLY A 192 0.48 -20.73 -11.95
CA GLY A 192 0.77 -21.85 -11.04
C GLY A 192 -0.48 -22.50 -10.44
N GLU A 193 -1.44 -21.70 -9.92
CA GLU A 193 -2.67 -22.24 -9.32
C GLU A 193 -3.77 -22.50 -10.36
N LYS A 194 -3.65 -21.95 -11.58
CA LYS A 194 -4.55 -22.17 -12.73
C LYS A 194 -6.03 -22.09 -12.36
N PRO A 195 -6.53 -20.88 -12.01
CA PRO A 195 -7.94 -20.70 -11.71
C PRO A 195 -8.80 -21.13 -12.91
N LEU A 196 -9.98 -21.69 -12.63
CA LEU A 196 -10.91 -22.13 -13.66
C LEU A 196 -11.57 -20.96 -14.41
N GLY A 197 -11.49 -19.73 -13.84
CA GLY A 197 -11.96 -18.53 -14.50
C GLY A 197 -11.28 -17.26 -13.99
N ILE A 198 -11.22 -16.23 -14.83
CA ILE A 198 -10.73 -14.90 -14.47
C ILE A 198 -11.90 -13.91 -14.58
N ILE A 199 -12.16 -13.14 -13.54
CA ILE A 199 -13.00 -11.95 -13.60
C ILE A 199 -12.06 -10.75 -13.71
N ASN A 200 -11.97 -10.18 -14.91
CA ASN A 200 -11.14 -9.02 -15.16
C ASN A 200 -11.96 -7.74 -15.01
N ILE A 201 -11.64 -6.91 -14.03
CA ILE A 201 -12.34 -5.65 -13.80
C ILE A 201 -11.60 -4.48 -14.43
N VAL A 202 -12.31 -3.68 -15.22
CA VAL A 202 -11.82 -2.56 -16.02
C VAL A 202 -12.59 -1.29 -15.65
N ASP A 203 -11.87 -0.20 -15.42
CA ASP A 203 -12.49 1.14 -15.26
C ASP A 203 -12.90 1.69 -16.63
N ALA A 204 -14.21 1.77 -16.88
CA ALA A 204 -14.77 2.27 -18.14
C ALA A 204 -14.41 3.75 -18.39
N THR A 205 -14.07 4.53 -17.37
CA THR A 205 -13.67 5.95 -17.51
C THR A 205 -12.21 6.13 -17.97
N ASN A 206 -11.38 5.07 -17.85
CA ASN A 206 -9.98 5.01 -18.27
C ASN A 206 -9.70 3.70 -19.05
N ILE A 207 -10.55 3.40 -20.00
CA ILE A 207 -10.64 2.08 -20.62
C ILE A 207 -9.38 1.69 -21.38
N GLU A 208 -8.76 2.62 -22.13
CA GLU A 208 -7.58 2.35 -22.96
C GLU A 208 -6.44 1.77 -22.14
N ARG A 209 -6.23 2.35 -20.96
CA ARG A 209 -5.18 1.88 -20.07
C ARG A 209 -5.47 0.52 -19.46
N ASN A 210 -6.72 0.31 -19.06
CA ASN A 210 -7.09 -0.93 -18.39
C ASN A 210 -7.09 -2.13 -19.34
N LEU A 211 -7.43 -1.92 -20.61
CA LEU A 211 -7.43 -2.96 -21.63
C LEU A 211 -6.05 -3.54 -21.92
N TYR A 212 -4.96 -2.83 -21.63
CA TYR A 212 -3.61 -3.35 -21.81
C TYR A 212 -3.37 -4.63 -20.98
N LEU A 213 -3.78 -4.61 -19.70
CA LEU A 213 -3.75 -5.80 -18.84
C LEU A 213 -4.72 -6.87 -19.34
N THR A 214 -5.92 -6.48 -19.80
CA THR A 214 -6.91 -7.40 -20.34
C THR A 214 -6.34 -8.24 -21.48
N MET A 215 -5.63 -7.61 -22.41
CA MET A 215 -5.01 -8.33 -23.54
C MET A 215 -3.96 -9.33 -23.06
N GLN A 216 -3.14 -8.98 -22.08
CA GLN A 216 -2.14 -9.89 -21.50
C GLN A 216 -2.78 -11.06 -20.75
N LEU A 217 -3.94 -10.85 -20.11
CA LEU A 217 -4.70 -11.91 -19.47
C LEU A 217 -5.33 -12.85 -20.50
N MET A 218 -5.81 -12.31 -21.63
CA MET A 218 -6.33 -13.11 -22.74
C MET A 218 -5.26 -14.00 -23.40
N GLU A 219 -4.01 -13.52 -23.49
CA GLU A 219 -2.89 -14.32 -23.98
C GLU A 219 -2.59 -15.57 -23.11
N LEU A 220 -3.08 -15.59 -21.85
CA LEU A 220 -2.97 -16.75 -20.94
C LEU A 220 -3.96 -17.88 -21.26
N ASP A 221 -4.90 -17.65 -22.17
CA ASP A 221 -5.90 -18.62 -22.62
C ASP A 221 -6.70 -19.27 -21.48
N VAL A 222 -6.96 -18.53 -20.41
CA VAL A 222 -7.81 -18.93 -19.29
C VAL A 222 -9.23 -18.39 -19.51
N PRO A 223 -10.29 -19.18 -19.23
CA PRO A 223 -11.66 -18.70 -19.28
C PRO A 223 -11.83 -17.37 -18.53
N MET A 224 -12.41 -16.34 -19.18
CA MET A 224 -12.51 -15.04 -18.54
C MET A 224 -13.75 -14.24 -18.94
N VAL A 225 -14.15 -13.33 -18.03
CA VAL A 225 -15.21 -12.36 -18.22
C VAL A 225 -14.65 -10.97 -17.94
N LEU A 226 -14.99 -9.99 -18.79
CA LEU A 226 -14.64 -8.59 -18.60
C LEU A 226 -15.75 -7.86 -17.87
N ALA A 227 -15.48 -7.36 -16.67
CA ALA A 227 -16.39 -6.51 -15.91
C ALA A 227 -16.08 -5.03 -16.15
N LEU A 228 -16.89 -4.34 -16.96
CA LEU A 228 -16.77 -2.90 -17.18
C LEU A 228 -17.39 -2.14 -16.02
N ASN A 229 -16.56 -1.70 -15.09
CA ASN A 229 -16.97 -0.99 -13.88
C ASN A 229 -17.06 0.53 -14.11
N MET A 230 -17.75 1.21 -13.20
CA MET A 230 -17.97 2.67 -13.24
C MET A 230 -18.84 3.12 -14.42
N MET A 231 -19.71 2.26 -14.90
CA MET A 231 -20.64 2.58 -15.99
C MET A 231 -21.63 3.68 -15.61
N ASP A 232 -21.92 3.84 -14.33
CA ASP A 232 -22.72 4.95 -13.81
C ASP A 232 -22.02 6.31 -14.00
N GLU A 233 -20.71 6.41 -13.79
CA GLU A 233 -19.92 7.60 -14.06
C GLU A 233 -19.81 7.86 -15.58
N MET A 234 -19.57 6.81 -16.36
CA MET A 234 -19.49 6.89 -17.83
C MET A 234 -20.78 7.46 -18.42
N ARG A 235 -21.94 6.89 -18.06
CA ARG A 235 -23.27 7.34 -18.50
C ARG A 235 -23.61 8.73 -17.97
N GLY A 236 -23.29 9.01 -16.69
CA GLY A 236 -23.51 10.32 -16.04
C GLY A 236 -22.78 11.48 -16.72
N ASN A 237 -21.68 11.21 -17.42
CA ASN A 237 -20.89 12.17 -18.18
C ASN A 237 -21.25 12.18 -19.69
N GLY A 238 -22.29 11.46 -20.10
CA GLY A 238 -22.75 11.43 -21.49
C GLY A 238 -21.93 10.53 -22.44
N GLY A 239 -21.10 9.63 -21.86
CA GLY A 239 -20.43 8.58 -22.61
C GLY A 239 -21.26 7.30 -22.70
N SER A 240 -20.93 6.43 -23.64
CA SER A 240 -21.52 5.10 -23.79
C SER A 240 -20.52 4.12 -24.38
N ILE A 241 -20.75 2.82 -24.15
CA ILE A 241 -19.94 1.74 -24.70
C ILE A 241 -20.86 0.77 -25.44
N ARG A 242 -20.50 0.41 -26.65
CA ARG A 242 -21.20 -0.58 -27.46
C ARG A 242 -20.73 -1.97 -27.04
N ILE A 243 -21.41 -2.53 -26.05
CA ILE A 243 -21.00 -3.78 -25.40
C ILE A 243 -20.89 -4.93 -26.40
N ASN A 244 -21.90 -5.15 -27.24
CA ASN A 244 -21.92 -6.26 -28.20
C ASN A 244 -20.77 -6.19 -29.23
N GLU A 245 -20.45 -4.99 -29.75
CA GLU A 245 -19.30 -4.81 -30.63
C GLU A 245 -17.97 -5.07 -29.92
N MET A 246 -17.88 -4.67 -28.64
CA MET A 246 -16.69 -4.91 -27.82
C MET A 246 -16.49 -6.40 -27.55
N GLU A 247 -17.55 -7.13 -27.22
CA GLU A 247 -17.54 -8.59 -27.07
C GLU A 247 -17.09 -9.29 -28.37
N GLU A 248 -17.66 -8.88 -29.50
CA GLU A 248 -17.31 -9.43 -30.83
C GLU A 248 -15.83 -9.22 -31.16
N MET A 249 -15.30 -8.04 -30.84
CA MET A 249 -13.88 -7.72 -31.09
C MET A 249 -12.92 -8.42 -30.14
N LEU A 250 -13.30 -8.57 -28.87
CA LEU A 250 -12.48 -9.24 -27.85
C LEU A 250 -12.66 -10.76 -27.84
N GLY A 251 -13.83 -11.26 -28.19
CA GLY A 251 -14.16 -12.69 -28.14
C GLY A 251 -14.31 -13.21 -26.69
N ILE A 252 -14.73 -12.36 -25.76
CA ILE A 252 -15.05 -12.70 -24.38
C ILE A 252 -16.29 -11.96 -23.91
N PRO A 253 -17.08 -12.48 -22.97
CA PRO A 253 -18.23 -11.78 -22.39
C PRO A 253 -17.81 -10.47 -21.72
N VAL A 254 -18.56 -9.39 -21.98
CA VAL A 254 -18.32 -8.06 -21.42
C VAL A 254 -19.56 -7.60 -20.66
N VAL A 255 -19.47 -7.48 -19.35
CA VAL A 255 -20.61 -7.13 -18.50
C VAL A 255 -20.47 -5.73 -17.93
N PRO A 256 -21.39 -4.81 -18.24
CA PRO A 256 -21.39 -3.46 -17.68
C PRO A 256 -21.87 -3.46 -16.24
N ILE A 257 -21.05 -2.98 -15.31
CA ILE A 257 -21.36 -2.95 -13.89
C ILE A 257 -21.13 -1.58 -13.23
N SER A 258 -21.75 -1.39 -12.08
CA SER A 258 -21.35 -0.41 -11.07
C SER A 258 -21.18 -1.11 -9.73
N ALA A 259 -19.95 -1.48 -9.38
CA ALA A 259 -19.66 -2.16 -8.12
C ALA A 259 -20.07 -1.32 -6.89
N ALA A 260 -19.96 0.00 -6.97
CA ALA A 260 -20.36 0.90 -5.89
C ALA A 260 -21.86 0.89 -5.62
N LYS A 261 -22.68 0.73 -6.67
CA LYS A 261 -24.16 0.67 -6.59
C LYS A 261 -24.72 -0.73 -6.58
N ASN A 262 -23.89 -1.75 -6.76
CA ASN A 262 -24.26 -3.15 -6.93
C ASN A 262 -25.19 -3.38 -8.16
N GLU A 263 -24.94 -2.66 -9.24
CA GLU A 263 -25.65 -2.80 -10.52
C GLU A 263 -24.88 -3.75 -11.44
N GLY A 264 -25.56 -4.69 -12.10
CA GLY A 264 -24.97 -5.65 -13.05
C GLY A 264 -24.13 -6.78 -12.43
N VAL A 265 -23.99 -6.83 -11.10
CA VAL A 265 -23.11 -7.81 -10.43
C VAL A 265 -23.69 -9.23 -10.52
N ASP A 266 -25.00 -9.40 -10.42
CA ASP A 266 -25.65 -10.72 -10.54
C ASP A 266 -25.49 -11.28 -11.97
N GLU A 267 -25.53 -10.42 -12.98
CA GLU A 267 -25.28 -10.80 -14.37
C GLU A 267 -23.82 -11.20 -14.58
N LEU A 268 -22.88 -10.44 -14.01
CA LEU A 268 -21.47 -10.79 -14.01
C LEU A 268 -21.22 -12.17 -13.41
N VAL A 269 -21.84 -12.48 -12.28
CA VAL A 269 -21.73 -13.80 -11.62
C VAL A 269 -22.24 -14.91 -12.53
N ARG A 270 -23.39 -14.72 -13.19
CA ARG A 270 -23.94 -15.73 -14.12
C ARG A 270 -22.98 -16.02 -15.27
N HIS A 271 -22.42 -14.98 -15.90
CA HIS A 271 -21.44 -15.14 -16.97
C HIS A 271 -20.15 -15.81 -16.47
N ALA A 272 -19.62 -15.39 -15.31
CA ALA A 272 -18.42 -15.97 -14.74
C ALA A 272 -18.59 -17.46 -14.43
N LEU A 273 -19.71 -17.85 -13.82
CA LEU A 273 -20.02 -19.25 -13.54
C LEU A 273 -20.17 -20.07 -14.82
N HIS A 274 -20.83 -19.52 -15.86
CA HIS A 274 -21.00 -20.19 -17.15
C HIS A 274 -19.65 -20.46 -17.80
N VAL A 275 -18.85 -19.43 -17.98
CA VAL A 275 -17.53 -19.50 -18.63
C VAL A 275 -16.60 -20.48 -17.90
N ALA A 276 -16.56 -20.43 -16.56
CA ALA A 276 -15.75 -21.34 -15.77
C ALA A 276 -16.27 -22.79 -15.78
N LYS A 277 -17.59 -23.00 -15.73
CA LYS A 277 -18.20 -24.33 -15.76
C LYS A 277 -17.98 -25.03 -17.09
N TYR A 278 -18.11 -24.32 -18.19
CA TYR A 278 -17.97 -24.88 -19.55
C TYR A 278 -16.57 -24.71 -20.15
N GLN A 279 -15.63 -24.08 -19.40
CA GLN A 279 -14.25 -23.84 -19.80
C GLN A 279 -14.13 -23.10 -21.14
N GLU A 280 -14.98 -22.09 -21.33
CA GLU A 280 -14.98 -21.24 -22.52
C GLU A 280 -13.76 -20.36 -22.54
N ARG A 281 -12.86 -20.60 -23.48
CA ARG A 281 -11.62 -19.85 -23.63
C ARG A 281 -11.85 -18.56 -24.42
N PRO A 282 -10.96 -17.55 -24.28
CA PRO A 282 -11.04 -16.34 -25.11
C PRO A 282 -11.04 -16.67 -26.60
N GLY A 283 -12.03 -16.17 -27.34
CA GLY A 283 -12.12 -16.37 -28.79
C GLY A 283 -11.03 -15.66 -29.56
N ARG A 284 -10.28 -14.78 -28.90
CA ARG A 284 -9.13 -14.08 -29.50
C ARG A 284 -7.98 -14.03 -28.52
N THR A 285 -6.84 -14.55 -28.94
CA THR A 285 -5.55 -14.46 -28.23
C THR A 285 -4.49 -13.75 -29.07
N ASP A 286 -4.76 -13.56 -30.37
CA ASP A 286 -3.89 -12.85 -31.31
C ASP A 286 -4.42 -11.45 -31.62
N PHE A 287 -3.61 -10.44 -31.32
CA PHE A 287 -3.91 -9.03 -31.51
C PHE A 287 -3.11 -8.39 -32.66
N CYS A 288 -2.34 -9.20 -33.41
CA CYS A 288 -1.57 -8.74 -34.54
C CYS A 288 -2.45 -8.31 -35.70
N ASP A 289 -2.04 -7.26 -36.40
CA ASP A 289 -2.62 -6.86 -37.67
C ASP A 289 -1.68 -7.29 -38.80
N MET A 290 -2.16 -8.16 -39.71
CA MET A 290 -1.37 -8.65 -40.85
C MET A 290 -1.00 -7.53 -41.82
N ASN A 291 -1.75 -6.41 -41.80
CA ASN A 291 -1.51 -5.27 -42.70
C ASN A 291 -0.58 -4.23 -42.08
N ASP A 292 -0.33 -4.33 -40.78
CA ASP A 292 0.53 -3.37 -40.09
C ASP A 292 2.01 -3.65 -40.38
N HIS A 293 2.68 -2.72 -41.05
CA HIS A 293 4.08 -2.85 -41.49
C HIS A 293 4.38 -4.20 -42.17
N GLY A 294 3.49 -4.63 -43.05
CA GLY A 294 3.61 -5.92 -43.76
C GLY A 294 3.50 -7.15 -42.86
N GLY A 295 2.97 -7.01 -41.64
CA GLY A 295 2.78 -8.12 -40.69
C GLY A 295 4.06 -8.58 -39.99
N ALA A 296 5.03 -7.71 -39.82
CA ALA A 296 6.34 -8.08 -39.21
C ALA A 296 6.21 -8.70 -37.82
N VAL A 297 5.41 -8.10 -36.91
CA VAL A 297 5.16 -8.63 -35.57
C VAL A 297 4.40 -9.96 -35.62
N HIS A 298 3.41 -10.06 -36.53
CA HIS A 298 2.66 -11.30 -36.72
C HIS A 298 3.57 -12.45 -37.14
N ARG A 299 4.40 -12.27 -38.19
CA ARG A 299 5.35 -13.31 -38.64
C ARG A 299 6.34 -13.70 -37.53
N CYS A 300 6.86 -12.73 -36.79
CA CYS A 300 7.78 -12.96 -35.68
C CYS A 300 7.13 -13.86 -34.62
N LEU A 301 5.97 -13.48 -34.10
CA LEU A 301 5.30 -14.23 -33.04
C LEU A 301 4.88 -15.62 -33.50
N HIS A 302 4.31 -15.76 -34.71
CA HIS A 302 3.94 -17.06 -35.25
C HIS A 302 5.16 -17.96 -35.52
N GLY A 303 6.26 -17.41 -36.04
CA GLY A 303 7.50 -18.15 -36.21
C GLY A 303 8.05 -18.67 -34.89
N ILE A 304 8.06 -17.85 -33.84
CA ILE A 304 8.49 -18.26 -32.51
C ILE A 304 7.54 -19.30 -31.91
N MET A 305 6.21 -19.12 -32.06
CA MET A 305 5.22 -20.08 -31.56
C MET A 305 5.49 -21.49 -32.11
N HIS A 306 5.78 -21.62 -33.41
CA HIS A 306 6.12 -22.90 -34.01
C HIS A 306 7.40 -23.52 -33.42
N LEU A 307 8.41 -22.70 -33.12
CA LEU A 307 9.67 -23.18 -32.54
C LEU A 307 9.52 -23.66 -31.10
N ILE A 308 8.65 -23.02 -30.30
CA ILE A 308 8.56 -23.30 -28.86
C ILE A 308 7.36 -24.18 -28.49
N GLU A 309 6.55 -24.66 -29.44
CA GLU A 309 5.30 -25.39 -29.16
C GLU A 309 5.49 -26.56 -28.20
N ASP A 310 6.48 -27.40 -28.45
CA ASP A 310 6.78 -28.56 -27.60
C ASP A 310 7.34 -28.17 -26.23
N HIS A 311 8.09 -27.06 -26.16
CA HIS A 311 8.63 -26.53 -24.93
C HIS A 311 7.53 -25.93 -24.07
N ALA A 312 6.62 -25.17 -24.67
CA ALA A 312 5.47 -24.58 -24.00
C ALA A 312 4.52 -25.65 -23.45
N LYS A 313 4.24 -26.71 -24.23
CA LYS A 313 3.44 -27.85 -23.77
C LYS A 313 4.10 -28.57 -22.59
N ARG A 314 5.44 -28.83 -22.63
CA ARG A 314 6.17 -29.42 -21.51
C ARG A 314 6.20 -28.57 -20.26
N ALA A 315 6.32 -27.27 -20.41
CA ALA A 315 6.32 -26.33 -19.31
C ALA A 315 4.91 -25.99 -18.80
N ASP A 316 3.86 -26.45 -19.49
CA ASP A 316 2.45 -26.18 -19.21
C ASP A 316 2.14 -24.67 -19.15
N ILE A 317 2.71 -23.93 -20.13
CA ILE A 317 2.54 -22.48 -20.28
C ILE A 317 1.80 -22.22 -21.61
N PRO A 318 0.82 -21.29 -21.63
CA PRO A 318 0.11 -20.91 -22.86
C PRO A 318 1.08 -20.42 -23.94
N LEU A 319 0.97 -21.01 -25.12
CA LEU A 319 1.93 -20.84 -26.23
C LEU A 319 2.08 -19.36 -26.65
N ARG A 320 0.95 -18.66 -26.80
CA ARG A 320 0.95 -17.26 -27.19
C ARG A 320 1.63 -16.37 -26.16
N PHE A 321 1.29 -16.57 -24.89
CA PHE A 321 1.92 -15.84 -23.79
C PHE A 321 3.43 -16.09 -23.72
N ALA A 322 3.85 -17.36 -23.89
CA ALA A 322 5.27 -17.72 -23.89
C ALA A 322 6.02 -17.02 -25.04
N ALA A 323 5.47 -17.05 -26.25
CA ALA A 323 6.07 -16.40 -27.43
C ALA A 323 6.20 -14.88 -27.23
N THR A 324 5.12 -14.22 -26.79
CA THR A 324 5.13 -12.76 -26.56
C THR A 324 6.15 -12.38 -25.48
N LYS A 325 6.23 -13.14 -24.38
CA LYS A 325 7.20 -12.88 -23.31
C LYS A 325 8.66 -13.16 -23.68
N LEU A 326 8.90 -14.13 -24.57
CA LEU A 326 10.23 -14.35 -25.15
C LEU A 326 10.66 -13.16 -26.02
N VAL A 327 9.76 -12.62 -26.86
CA VAL A 327 10.06 -11.42 -27.63
C VAL A 327 10.33 -10.23 -26.73
N GLU A 328 9.56 -10.04 -25.66
CA GLU A 328 9.81 -8.99 -24.64
C GLU A 328 11.11 -9.19 -23.85
N GLY A 329 11.78 -10.36 -23.95
CA GLY A 329 13.04 -10.66 -23.26
C GLY A 329 12.86 -11.09 -21.80
N ASP A 330 11.73 -11.72 -21.45
CA ASP A 330 11.48 -12.21 -20.08
C ASP A 330 12.35 -13.42 -19.75
N ALA A 331 13.41 -13.21 -18.96
CA ALA A 331 14.37 -14.23 -18.56
C ALA A 331 13.72 -15.45 -17.85
N ARG A 332 12.65 -15.23 -17.09
CA ARG A 332 11.97 -16.31 -16.36
C ARG A 332 11.26 -17.28 -17.30
N ILE A 333 10.66 -16.77 -18.37
CA ILE A 333 10.06 -17.64 -19.40
C ILE A 333 11.13 -18.38 -20.16
N CYS A 334 12.23 -17.71 -20.50
CA CYS A 334 13.38 -18.37 -21.17
C CYS A 334 13.91 -19.55 -20.35
N GLU A 335 14.09 -19.37 -19.03
CA GLU A 335 14.51 -20.45 -18.12
C GLU A 335 13.50 -21.60 -18.03
N LEU A 336 12.19 -21.28 -17.95
CA LEU A 336 11.13 -22.28 -17.85
C LEU A 336 11.00 -23.14 -19.11
N LEU A 337 11.18 -22.56 -20.28
CA LEU A 337 11.09 -23.28 -21.56
C LEU A 337 12.30 -24.17 -21.83
N ARG A 338 13.45 -23.94 -21.18
CA ARG A 338 14.68 -24.74 -21.34
C ARG A 338 15.08 -24.88 -22.80
N LEU A 339 15.17 -23.79 -23.53
CA LEU A 339 15.53 -23.76 -24.94
C LEU A 339 17.01 -24.08 -25.11
N THR A 340 17.35 -24.78 -26.22
CA THR A 340 18.74 -25.02 -26.62
C THR A 340 19.39 -23.75 -27.16
N GLU A 341 20.73 -23.68 -27.22
CA GLU A 341 21.45 -22.53 -27.77
C GLU A 341 21.03 -22.23 -29.22
N ASN A 342 20.90 -23.27 -30.06
CA ASN A 342 20.47 -23.09 -31.44
C ASN A 342 19.05 -22.51 -31.57
N GLU A 343 18.11 -22.92 -30.71
CA GLU A 343 16.76 -22.38 -30.69
C GLU A 343 16.76 -20.93 -30.23
N GLN A 344 17.58 -20.61 -29.25
CA GLN A 344 17.73 -19.19 -28.79
C GLN A 344 18.31 -18.31 -29.89
N GLU A 345 19.35 -18.78 -30.61
CA GLU A 345 19.93 -18.03 -31.72
C GLU A 345 18.90 -17.85 -32.86
N MET A 346 18.08 -18.86 -33.17
CA MET A 346 17.05 -18.76 -34.18
C MET A 346 15.94 -17.78 -33.77
N ILE A 347 15.49 -17.80 -32.52
CA ILE A 347 14.53 -16.86 -31.96
C ILE A 347 15.09 -15.43 -32.04
N GLU A 348 16.34 -15.24 -31.66
CA GLU A 348 17.00 -13.92 -31.72
C GLU A 348 17.12 -13.41 -33.16
N HIS A 349 17.37 -14.29 -34.11
CA HIS A 349 17.39 -13.92 -35.53
C HIS A 349 16.01 -13.46 -36.04
N ILE A 350 14.95 -14.18 -35.67
CA ILE A 350 13.56 -13.82 -36.05
C ILE A 350 13.18 -12.48 -35.42
N ILE A 351 13.56 -12.25 -34.14
CA ILE A 351 13.31 -11.00 -33.46
C ILE A 351 14.04 -9.85 -34.15
N LYS A 352 15.31 -10.03 -34.47
CA LYS A 352 16.11 -8.99 -35.12
C LYS A 352 15.56 -8.64 -36.49
N GLN A 353 15.09 -9.61 -37.27
CA GLN A 353 14.42 -9.35 -38.53
C GLN A 353 13.17 -8.49 -38.32
N MET A 354 12.36 -8.75 -37.30
CA MET A 354 11.19 -7.95 -36.97
C MET A 354 11.58 -6.51 -36.57
N GLU A 355 12.64 -6.35 -35.75
CA GLU A 355 13.16 -5.05 -35.34
C GLU A 355 13.60 -4.21 -36.55
N ASP A 356 14.32 -4.82 -37.49
CA ASP A 356 14.80 -4.17 -38.72
C ASP A 356 13.63 -3.77 -39.65
N GLU A 357 12.63 -4.63 -39.79
CA GLU A 357 11.44 -4.35 -40.61
C GLU A 357 10.51 -3.29 -39.97
N ARG A 358 10.37 -3.31 -38.65
CA ARG A 358 9.45 -2.41 -37.91
C ARG A 358 10.11 -1.07 -37.61
N GLY A 359 11.42 -1.01 -37.51
CA GLY A 359 12.16 0.17 -37.03
C GLY A 359 11.95 0.48 -35.56
N LEU A 360 11.46 -0.48 -34.79
CA LEU A 360 11.25 -0.42 -33.35
C LEU A 360 11.96 -1.61 -32.71
N ASP A 361 12.47 -1.42 -31.50
CA ASP A 361 12.97 -2.53 -30.71
C ASP A 361 11.81 -3.47 -30.29
N ARG A 362 12.17 -4.70 -29.94
CA ARG A 362 11.24 -5.80 -29.64
C ARG A 362 10.17 -5.47 -28.61
N ALA A 363 10.53 -4.81 -27.52
CA ALA A 363 9.62 -4.47 -26.44
C ALA A 363 8.64 -3.35 -26.87
N ALA A 364 9.15 -2.33 -27.57
CA ALA A 364 8.33 -1.26 -28.13
C ALA A 364 7.38 -1.78 -29.22
N ALA A 365 7.82 -2.71 -30.07
CA ALA A 365 6.99 -3.29 -31.13
C ALA A 365 5.80 -4.08 -30.56
N ILE A 366 6.01 -4.86 -29.49
CA ILE A 366 4.92 -5.59 -28.82
C ILE A 366 3.96 -4.63 -28.11
N ALA A 367 4.48 -3.61 -27.42
CA ALA A 367 3.63 -2.62 -26.76
C ALA A 367 2.81 -1.83 -27.76
N ASP A 368 3.41 -1.39 -28.87
CA ASP A 368 2.75 -0.67 -29.95
C ASP A 368 1.65 -1.52 -30.63
N MET A 369 1.90 -2.80 -30.90
CA MET A 369 0.89 -3.74 -31.38
C MET A 369 -0.36 -3.76 -30.48
N ARG A 370 -0.17 -3.87 -29.14
CA ARG A 370 -1.28 -3.90 -28.19
C ARG A 370 -2.01 -2.56 -28.15
N PHE A 371 -1.30 -1.43 -28.07
CA PHE A 371 -1.94 -0.11 -28.05
C PHE A 371 -2.67 0.20 -29.35
N SER A 372 -2.12 -0.17 -30.50
CA SER A 372 -2.78 -0.02 -31.81
C SER A 372 -4.10 -0.81 -31.87
N PHE A 373 -4.14 -2.03 -31.30
CA PHE A 373 -5.40 -2.78 -31.21
C PHE A 373 -6.38 -2.11 -30.25
N ILE A 374 -5.92 -1.65 -29.08
CA ILE A 374 -6.75 -0.95 -28.09
C ILE A 374 -7.36 0.32 -28.70
N GLU A 375 -6.58 1.12 -29.42
CA GLU A 375 -7.08 2.32 -30.08
C GLU A 375 -8.18 1.98 -31.11
N LYS A 376 -7.97 0.97 -31.95
CA LYS A 376 -8.98 0.49 -32.91
C LYS A 376 -10.24 -0.01 -32.20
N LEU A 377 -10.11 -0.73 -31.09
CA LEU A 377 -11.22 -1.21 -30.28
C LEU A 377 -12.01 -0.05 -29.68
N VAL A 378 -11.33 0.88 -29.03
CA VAL A 378 -11.94 2.01 -28.34
C VAL A 378 -12.62 2.97 -29.33
N ASP A 379 -11.99 3.28 -30.47
CA ASP A 379 -12.56 4.15 -31.49
C ASP A 379 -13.87 3.60 -32.08
N ARG A 380 -14.01 2.27 -32.15
CA ARG A 380 -15.23 1.64 -32.63
C ARG A 380 -16.32 1.51 -31.58
N THR A 381 -15.92 1.18 -30.33
CA THR A 381 -16.87 0.73 -29.31
C THR A 381 -17.19 1.78 -28.26
N VAL A 382 -16.32 2.78 -28.05
CA VAL A 382 -16.45 3.76 -26.96
C VAL A 382 -16.80 5.13 -27.49
N ILE A 383 -17.95 5.64 -27.09
CA ILE A 383 -18.33 7.04 -27.26
C ILE A 383 -17.79 7.80 -26.05
N LYS A 384 -16.69 8.52 -26.25
CA LYS A 384 -16.02 9.23 -25.15
C LYS A 384 -16.93 10.31 -24.55
N PRO A 385 -17.07 10.37 -23.23
CA PRO A 385 -17.82 11.43 -22.57
C PRO A 385 -17.16 12.80 -22.85
N HIS A 386 -17.94 13.85 -22.79
CA HIS A 386 -17.40 15.19 -22.59
C HIS A 386 -16.55 15.18 -21.32
N GLU A 387 -15.62 16.14 -21.19
CA GLU A 387 -14.73 16.22 -20.01
C GLU A 387 -15.50 15.90 -18.73
N SER A 388 -15.10 14.82 -18.02
CA SER A 388 -15.86 14.32 -16.87
C SER A 388 -15.90 15.41 -15.78
N ARG A 389 -17.06 15.62 -15.17
CA ARG A 389 -17.24 16.59 -14.08
C ARG A 389 -16.29 16.28 -12.91
N GLU A 390 -16.05 15.01 -12.67
CA GLU A 390 -15.13 14.49 -11.66
C GLU A 390 -13.70 14.92 -11.96
N ARG A 391 -13.26 14.81 -13.22
CA ARG A 391 -11.92 15.23 -13.65
C ARG A 391 -11.74 16.75 -13.58
N ALA A 392 -12.74 17.52 -14.01
CA ALA A 392 -12.73 18.97 -13.89
C ALA A 392 -12.69 19.43 -12.41
N ARG A 393 -13.43 18.74 -11.53
CA ARG A 393 -13.40 18.96 -10.07
C ARG A 393 -12.04 18.61 -9.49
N SER A 394 -11.48 17.44 -9.85
CA SER A 394 -10.17 16.99 -9.39
C SER A 394 -9.07 17.99 -9.77
N ARG A 395 -9.05 18.48 -11.03
CA ARG A 395 -8.10 19.50 -11.47
C ARG A 395 -8.22 20.81 -10.68
N ARG A 396 -9.45 21.22 -10.32
CA ARG A 396 -9.67 22.43 -9.51
C ARG A 396 -9.13 22.25 -8.10
N ILE A 397 -9.35 21.10 -7.47
CA ILE A 397 -8.83 20.75 -6.15
C ILE A 397 -7.30 20.64 -6.20
N ASP A 398 -6.76 19.97 -7.20
CA ASP A 398 -5.31 19.78 -7.38
C ASP A 398 -4.55 21.09 -7.58
N ARG A 399 -5.18 22.11 -8.21
CA ARG A 399 -4.58 23.45 -8.32
C ARG A 399 -4.20 24.03 -6.95
N PHE A 400 -4.98 23.71 -5.91
CA PHE A 400 -4.71 24.16 -4.54
C PHE A 400 -3.83 23.15 -3.79
N LEU A 401 -4.20 21.87 -3.79
CA LEU A 401 -3.54 20.81 -2.99
C LEU A 401 -2.16 20.39 -3.51
N THR A 402 -1.88 20.60 -4.79
CA THR A 402 -0.57 20.32 -5.40
C THR A 402 0.09 21.59 -5.97
N GLY A 403 -0.38 22.77 -5.59
CA GLY A 403 0.18 24.04 -6.04
C GLY A 403 1.56 24.30 -5.45
N LYS A 404 2.42 25.04 -6.18
CA LYS A 404 3.84 25.28 -5.82
C LYS A 404 4.03 25.83 -4.39
N TYR A 405 3.17 26.72 -3.93
CA TYR A 405 3.26 27.34 -2.61
C TYR A 405 2.21 26.88 -1.61
N THR A 406 1.12 26.27 -2.10
CA THR A 406 -0.04 25.89 -1.28
C THR A 406 0.00 24.43 -0.82
N ALA A 407 0.72 23.55 -1.52
CA ALA A 407 0.73 22.12 -1.24
C ALA A 407 1.21 21.77 0.17
N ILE A 408 2.36 22.28 0.61
CA ILE A 408 2.94 21.98 1.93
C ILE A 408 2.09 22.61 3.05
N PRO A 409 1.69 23.90 2.99
CA PRO A 409 0.78 24.46 3.99
C PRO A 409 -0.56 23.74 4.08
N ALA A 410 -1.17 23.39 2.95
CA ALA A 410 -2.43 22.63 2.91
C ALA A 410 -2.25 21.24 3.54
N PHE A 411 -1.17 20.56 3.23
CA PHE A 411 -0.83 19.28 3.84
C PHE A 411 -0.68 19.37 5.36
N ILE A 412 0.07 20.35 5.86
CA ILE A 412 0.24 20.58 7.31
C ILE A 412 -1.10 20.90 7.97
N ALA A 413 -1.93 21.71 7.33
CA ALA A 413 -3.24 22.08 7.86
C ALA A 413 -4.20 20.87 7.92
N ILE A 414 -4.27 20.06 6.87
CA ILE A 414 -5.13 18.87 6.83
C ILE A 414 -4.66 17.83 7.87
N MET A 415 -3.36 17.53 7.91
CA MET A 415 -2.84 16.57 8.88
C MET A 415 -2.96 17.10 10.32
N GLY A 416 -2.69 18.37 10.53
CA GLY A 416 -2.87 19.02 11.83
C GLY A 416 -4.33 18.96 12.31
N LEU A 417 -5.29 19.20 11.41
CA LEU A 417 -6.72 19.09 11.71
C LEU A 417 -7.10 17.65 12.08
N ILE A 418 -6.63 16.67 11.32
CA ILE A 418 -6.90 15.25 11.60
C ILE A 418 -6.32 14.84 12.95
N PHE A 419 -5.09 15.21 13.25
CA PHE A 419 -4.48 14.91 14.53
C PHE A 419 -5.20 15.63 15.68
N PHE A 420 -5.58 16.91 15.49
CA PHE A 420 -6.35 17.64 16.48
C PHE A 420 -7.70 16.98 16.78
N LEU A 421 -8.46 16.59 15.75
CA LEU A 421 -9.74 15.91 15.92
C LEU A 421 -9.57 14.54 16.58
N THR A 422 -8.52 13.81 16.20
CA THR A 422 -8.24 12.46 16.72
C THR A 422 -7.81 12.50 18.19
N PHE A 423 -6.85 13.36 18.54
CA PHE A 423 -6.23 13.32 19.86
C PHE A 423 -6.85 14.26 20.89
N ASN A 424 -7.55 15.33 20.46
CA ASN A 424 -8.08 16.31 21.41
C ASN A 424 -9.61 16.39 21.45
N VAL A 425 -10.31 15.91 20.41
CA VAL A 425 -11.78 16.09 20.33
C VAL A 425 -12.46 14.71 20.34
N ILE A 426 -12.49 14.04 19.19
CA ILE A 426 -13.29 12.81 19.01
C ILE A 426 -12.66 11.63 19.74
N GLY A 427 -11.38 11.38 19.48
CA GLY A 427 -10.67 10.23 20.06
C GLY A 427 -10.51 10.37 21.57
N ALA A 428 -10.12 11.56 22.07
CA ALA A 428 -10.03 11.82 23.51
C ALA A 428 -11.38 11.67 24.21
N GLY A 429 -12.47 12.20 23.64
CA GLY A 429 -13.80 12.07 24.23
C GLY A 429 -14.26 10.61 24.32
N LEU A 430 -14.03 9.81 23.27
CA LEU A 430 -14.34 8.39 23.26
C LEU A 430 -13.43 7.59 24.20
N GLN A 431 -12.16 7.98 24.32
CA GLN A 431 -11.21 7.38 25.26
C GLN A 431 -11.69 7.58 26.69
N THR A 432 -12.01 8.82 27.09
CA THR A 432 -12.50 9.12 28.45
C THR A 432 -13.78 8.33 28.78
N LEU A 433 -14.69 8.20 27.80
CA LEU A 433 -15.90 7.39 27.98
C LEU A 433 -15.57 5.92 28.24
N LEU A 434 -14.60 5.36 27.50
CA LEU A 434 -14.18 3.97 27.69
C LEU A 434 -13.42 3.78 29.00
N GLU A 435 -12.57 4.73 29.39
CA GLU A 435 -11.86 4.73 30.69
C GLU A 435 -12.86 4.71 31.86
N ILE A 436 -13.88 5.55 31.84
CA ILE A 436 -14.96 5.53 32.84
C ILE A 436 -15.62 4.14 32.90
N GLY A 437 -15.86 3.52 31.75
CA GLY A 437 -16.43 2.17 31.68
C GLY A 437 -15.51 1.11 32.28
N ILE A 438 -14.22 1.15 31.97
CA ILE A 438 -13.20 0.22 32.52
C ILE A 438 -13.06 0.43 34.03
N ASP A 439 -13.00 1.69 34.51
CA ASP A 439 -12.89 2.01 35.93
C ASP A 439 -14.11 1.49 36.73
N GLN A 440 -15.33 1.66 36.19
CA GLN A 440 -16.53 1.11 36.84
C GLN A 440 -16.48 -0.42 36.91
N LEU A 441 -16.05 -1.10 35.86
CA LEU A 441 -15.86 -2.55 35.86
C LEU A 441 -14.79 -2.98 36.87
N THR A 442 -13.69 -2.23 36.94
CA THR A 442 -12.61 -2.49 37.90
C THR A 442 -13.11 -2.37 39.35
N ILE A 443 -13.84 -1.28 39.68
CA ILE A 443 -14.43 -1.06 41.01
C ILE A 443 -15.44 -2.18 41.37
N LEU A 444 -16.25 -2.58 40.40
CA LEU A 444 -17.27 -3.61 40.58
C LEU A 444 -16.61 -4.98 40.82
N THR A 445 -15.54 -5.27 40.07
CA THR A 445 -14.75 -6.50 40.22
C THR A 445 -13.98 -6.51 41.57
N ASP A 446 -13.38 -5.38 41.93
CA ASP A 446 -12.69 -5.21 43.21
C ASP A 446 -13.61 -5.50 44.41
N LYS A 447 -14.81 -4.91 44.43
CA LYS A 447 -15.84 -5.17 45.43
C LYS A 447 -16.26 -6.64 45.46
N ALA A 448 -16.45 -7.26 44.30
CA ALA A 448 -16.82 -8.67 44.20
C ALA A 448 -15.73 -9.61 44.73
N LEU A 449 -14.47 -9.36 44.39
CA LEU A 449 -13.32 -10.14 44.87
C LEU A 449 -13.10 -9.98 46.38
N THR A 450 -13.26 -8.75 46.90
CA THR A 450 -13.19 -8.46 48.32
C THR A 450 -14.32 -9.16 49.10
N ALA A 451 -15.55 -9.12 48.60
CA ALA A 451 -16.69 -9.82 49.19
C ALA A 451 -16.54 -11.35 49.17
N ALA A 452 -15.87 -11.89 48.15
CA ALA A 452 -15.58 -13.32 48.03
C ALA A 452 -14.36 -13.77 48.83
N HIS A 453 -13.69 -12.87 49.59
CA HIS A 453 -12.47 -13.13 50.38
C HIS A 453 -11.38 -13.83 49.56
N VAL A 454 -11.16 -13.39 48.30
CA VAL A 454 -10.17 -13.97 47.41
C VAL A 454 -8.75 -13.70 47.93
N ASN A 455 -7.82 -14.65 47.74
CA ASN A 455 -6.42 -14.50 48.11
C ASN A 455 -5.83 -13.20 47.55
N GLN A 456 -5.07 -12.47 48.37
CA GLN A 456 -4.48 -11.17 48.05
C GLN A 456 -3.63 -11.20 46.77
N VAL A 457 -2.93 -12.29 46.49
CA VAL A 457 -2.14 -12.46 45.26
C VAL A 457 -3.04 -12.51 44.03
N LEU A 458 -4.12 -13.29 44.09
CA LEU A 458 -5.06 -13.41 42.97
C LEU A 458 -5.86 -12.11 42.78
N HIS A 459 -6.20 -11.43 43.87
CA HIS A 459 -6.86 -10.13 43.84
C HIS A 459 -5.98 -9.09 43.15
N SER A 460 -4.70 -8.93 43.54
CA SER A 460 -3.76 -8.02 42.86
C SER A 460 -3.48 -8.41 41.41
N LEU A 461 -3.38 -9.70 41.12
CA LEU A 461 -3.23 -10.15 39.72
C LEU A 461 -4.41 -9.69 38.84
N ILE A 462 -5.64 -9.81 39.33
CA ILE A 462 -6.83 -9.44 38.56
C ILE A 462 -6.93 -7.93 38.46
N ILE A 463 -6.83 -7.19 39.55
CA ILE A 463 -7.02 -5.74 39.55
C ILE A 463 -5.82 -5.02 38.93
N ASP A 464 -4.60 -5.26 39.47
CA ASP A 464 -3.42 -4.52 39.04
C ASP A 464 -2.79 -5.09 37.79
N GLY A 465 -2.75 -6.41 37.62
CA GLY A 465 -2.18 -7.07 36.46
C GLY A 465 -3.10 -7.01 35.23
N ILE A 466 -4.37 -7.36 35.39
CA ILE A 466 -5.29 -7.48 34.25
C ILE A 466 -6.04 -6.16 33.99
N PHE A 467 -6.84 -5.68 34.97
CA PHE A 467 -7.67 -4.50 34.72
C PHE A 467 -6.84 -3.22 34.53
N ASN A 468 -5.88 -2.94 35.35
CA ASN A 468 -5.03 -1.76 35.19
C ASN A 468 -4.08 -1.90 33.99
N GLY A 469 -3.45 -3.09 33.82
CA GLY A 469 -2.51 -3.31 32.72
C GLY A 469 -3.14 -3.42 31.35
N VAL A 470 -4.20 -4.21 31.19
CA VAL A 470 -4.89 -4.37 29.91
C VAL A 470 -5.84 -3.20 29.66
N GLY A 471 -6.49 -2.69 30.69
CA GLY A 471 -7.41 -1.56 30.61
C GLY A 471 -6.75 -0.31 30.07
N SER A 472 -5.53 0.02 30.53
CA SER A 472 -4.76 1.16 30.03
C SER A 472 -4.47 1.08 28.53
N VAL A 473 -4.24 -0.12 28.00
CA VAL A 473 -4.00 -0.31 26.55
C VAL A 473 -5.30 -0.29 25.76
N LEU A 474 -6.36 -0.86 26.33
CA LEU A 474 -7.67 -0.89 25.70
C LEU A 474 -8.26 0.52 25.57
N SER A 475 -7.96 1.42 26.53
CA SER A 475 -8.41 2.80 26.51
C SER A 475 -7.94 3.59 25.29
N PHE A 476 -6.82 3.20 24.65
CA PHE A 476 -6.33 3.83 23.42
C PHE A 476 -7.03 3.33 22.13
N LEU A 477 -7.81 2.26 22.21
CA LEU A 477 -8.51 1.72 21.03
C LEU A 477 -9.36 2.75 20.29
N PRO A 478 -10.18 3.61 20.97
CA PRO A 478 -10.98 4.61 20.28
C PRO A 478 -10.15 5.61 19.48
N ILE A 479 -9.03 6.07 20.04
CA ILE A 479 -8.11 6.98 19.34
C ILE A 479 -7.57 6.32 18.05
N ILE A 480 -7.18 5.06 18.14
CA ILE A 480 -6.65 4.30 16.99
C ILE A 480 -7.73 4.12 15.92
N VAL A 481 -8.97 3.80 16.31
CA VAL A 481 -10.11 3.65 15.39
C VAL A 481 -10.42 4.96 14.67
N VAL A 482 -10.46 6.08 15.42
CA VAL A 482 -10.71 7.42 14.84
C VAL A 482 -9.58 7.82 13.88
N LEU A 483 -8.32 7.54 14.25
CA LEU A 483 -7.19 7.79 13.37
C LEU A 483 -7.30 6.98 12.07
N PHE A 484 -7.60 5.69 12.17
CA PHE A 484 -7.80 4.85 11.00
C PHE A 484 -8.97 5.31 10.12
N PHE A 485 -10.03 5.83 10.73
CA PHE A 485 -11.16 6.41 10.00
C PHE A 485 -10.70 7.57 9.10
N PHE A 486 -10.01 8.55 9.67
CA PHE A 486 -9.52 9.69 8.89
C PHE A 486 -8.48 9.28 7.84
N LEU A 487 -7.59 8.35 8.17
CA LEU A 487 -6.58 7.88 7.23
C LEU A 487 -7.20 7.10 6.06
N SER A 488 -8.18 6.23 6.33
CA SER A 488 -8.91 5.54 5.27
C SER A 488 -9.69 6.53 4.38
N LEU A 489 -10.27 7.57 4.99
CA LEU A 489 -10.92 8.64 4.23
C LEU A 489 -9.95 9.37 3.30
N LEU A 490 -8.73 9.69 3.76
CA LEU A 490 -7.70 10.32 2.94
C LEU A 490 -7.18 9.39 1.82
N GLU A 491 -7.05 8.10 2.12
CA GLU A 491 -6.61 7.08 1.17
C GLU A 491 -7.64 6.90 0.06
N ASP A 492 -8.89 6.64 0.43
CA ASP A 492 -9.98 6.39 -0.51
C ASP A 492 -10.34 7.63 -1.36
N THR A 493 -10.19 8.84 -0.80
CA THR A 493 -10.38 10.07 -1.59
C THR A 493 -9.28 10.31 -2.62
N GLY A 494 -8.15 9.58 -2.59
CA GLY A 494 -7.00 9.77 -3.46
C GLY A 494 -6.06 10.91 -3.04
N TYR A 495 -6.26 11.51 -1.86
CA TYR A 495 -5.39 12.59 -1.35
C TYR A 495 -3.98 12.07 -1.02
N MET A 496 -3.86 10.84 -0.50
CA MET A 496 -2.55 10.26 -0.15
C MET A 496 -1.62 10.09 -1.36
N ALA A 497 -2.17 9.85 -2.55
CA ALA A 497 -1.41 9.83 -3.80
C ALA A 497 -0.77 11.20 -4.11
N ARG A 498 -1.51 12.30 -3.85
CA ARG A 498 -0.99 13.67 -4.01
C ARG A 498 0.10 14.00 -3.00
N VAL A 499 -0.08 13.57 -1.76
CA VAL A 499 0.97 13.72 -0.74
C VAL A 499 2.25 13.01 -1.15
N ALA A 500 2.14 11.77 -1.63
CA ALA A 500 3.29 11.01 -2.15
C ALA A 500 3.97 11.74 -3.32
N PHE A 501 3.19 12.29 -4.26
CA PHE A 501 3.67 13.08 -5.39
C PHE A 501 4.43 14.35 -4.94
N VAL A 502 3.89 15.09 -3.97
CA VAL A 502 4.52 16.31 -3.45
C VAL A 502 5.82 16.01 -2.70
N MET A 503 5.86 14.91 -1.96
CA MET A 503 6.96 14.57 -1.05
C MET A 503 8.08 13.74 -1.70
N ASP A 504 7.91 13.23 -2.93
CA ASP A 504 8.88 12.32 -3.57
C ASP A 504 10.29 12.89 -3.64
N LYS A 505 10.44 14.14 -4.07
CA LYS A 505 11.76 14.78 -4.19
C LYS A 505 12.51 14.89 -2.86
N LEU A 506 11.80 15.15 -1.75
CA LEU A 506 12.41 15.23 -0.42
C LEU A 506 12.83 13.86 0.09
N LEU A 507 11.94 12.88 -0.01
CA LEU A 507 12.19 11.53 0.48
C LEU A 507 13.29 10.81 -0.32
N ARG A 508 13.37 11.06 -1.61
CA ARG A 508 14.44 10.52 -2.47
C ARG A 508 15.85 10.98 -2.03
N LYS A 509 15.99 12.20 -1.52
CA LYS A 509 17.29 12.66 -0.97
C LYS A 509 17.79 11.75 0.15
N ILE A 510 16.89 11.25 0.97
CA ILE A 510 17.21 10.31 2.05
C ILE A 510 17.12 8.84 1.63
N GLY A 511 16.89 8.56 0.34
CA GLY A 511 16.89 7.21 -0.22
C GLY A 511 15.55 6.47 -0.18
N LEU A 512 14.43 7.18 0.02
CA LEU A 512 13.07 6.63 0.04
C LEU A 512 12.24 7.14 -1.13
N SER A 513 11.23 6.39 -1.54
CA SER A 513 10.21 6.85 -2.49
C SER A 513 9.16 7.74 -1.81
N GLY A 514 8.46 8.56 -2.60
CA GLY A 514 7.39 9.42 -2.09
C GLY A 514 6.28 8.69 -1.35
N ARG A 515 6.01 7.45 -1.71
CA ARG A 515 5.00 6.61 -1.03
C ARG A 515 5.36 6.31 0.43
N SER A 516 6.64 6.34 0.81
CA SER A 516 7.10 6.09 2.19
C SER A 516 6.63 7.16 3.19
N ILE A 517 6.16 8.33 2.71
CA ILE A 517 5.61 9.36 3.59
C ILE A 517 4.38 8.88 4.35
N VAL A 518 3.55 8.04 3.73
CA VAL A 518 2.28 7.57 4.31
C VAL A 518 2.49 6.78 5.59
N PRO A 519 3.27 5.69 5.61
CA PRO A 519 3.62 4.97 6.84
C PRO A 519 4.30 5.85 7.89
N MET A 520 5.18 6.76 7.48
CA MET A 520 5.87 7.66 8.40
C MET A 520 4.91 8.65 9.08
N LEU A 521 3.96 9.22 8.33
CA LEU A 521 2.93 10.10 8.88
C LEU A 521 2.02 9.38 9.88
N ILE A 522 1.60 8.17 9.54
CA ILE A 522 0.83 7.32 10.45
C ILE A 522 1.62 7.06 11.74
N GLY A 523 2.95 6.93 11.63
CA GLY A 523 3.87 6.76 12.75
C GLY A 523 3.83 7.90 13.79
N PHE A 524 3.50 9.14 13.41
CA PHE A 524 3.26 10.24 14.36
C PHE A 524 2.02 10.00 15.24
N GLY A 525 1.03 9.29 14.74
CA GLY A 525 -0.10 8.85 15.56
C GLY A 525 0.26 7.61 16.40
N CYS A 526 0.64 6.54 15.73
CA CYS A 526 1.03 5.27 16.35
C CYS A 526 2.00 4.49 15.44
N THR A 527 3.06 3.96 16.02
CA THR A 527 4.07 3.16 15.29
C THR A 527 3.49 1.85 14.73
N VAL A 528 2.55 1.21 15.44
CA VAL A 528 1.94 -0.07 15.01
C VAL A 528 1.27 0.04 13.65
N PRO A 529 0.28 0.92 13.45
CA PRO A 529 -0.34 1.08 12.14
C PRO A 529 0.65 1.66 11.10
N GLY A 530 1.61 2.48 11.51
CA GLY A 530 2.66 2.98 10.62
C GLY A 530 3.49 1.84 10.02
N VAL A 531 3.90 0.88 10.82
CA VAL A 531 4.60 -0.33 10.36
C VAL A 531 3.71 -1.17 9.44
N MET A 532 2.45 -1.38 9.81
CA MET A 532 1.50 -2.15 8.98
C MET A 532 1.23 -1.49 7.62
N ALA A 533 1.11 -0.17 7.59
CA ALA A 533 0.90 0.58 6.34
C ALA A 533 2.07 0.47 5.35
N SER A 534 3.27 0.09 5.81
CA SER A 534 4.42 -0.12 4.93
C SER A 534 4.24 -1.27 3.92
N ARG A 535 3.22 -2.12 4.08
CA ARG A 535 2.86 -3.17 3.12
C ARG A 535 2.49 -2.64 1.75
N THR A 536 1.99 -1.41 1.68
CA THR A 536 1.63 -0.75 0.41
C THR A 536 2.84 -0.28 -0.40
N LEU A 537 4.06 -0.45 0.14
CA LEU A 537 5.29 -0.06 -0.56
C LEU A 537 5.74 -1.18 -1.51
N PRO A 538 5.96 -0.85 -2.80
CA PRO A 538 6.27 -1.85 -3.83
C PRO A 538 7.68 -2.45 -3.69
N SER A 539 8.57 -1.78 -2.97
CA SER A 539 9.96 -2.20 -2.78
C SER A 539 10.20 -2.74 -1.38
N GLU A 540 10.75 -3.94 -1.30
CA GLU A 540 11.17 -4.52 -0.03
C GLU A 540 12.27 -3.68 0.66
N ARG A 541 13.17 -3.07 -0.12
CA ARG A 541 14.19 -2.14 0.35
C ARG A 541 13.55 -0.91 1.03
N ASP A 542 12.64 -0.23 0.33
CA ASP A 542 11.96 0.95 0.85
C ASP A 542 11.08 0.59 2.05
N ARG A 543 10.44 -0.57 2.02
CA ARG A 543 9.64 -1.08 3.14
C ARG A 543 10.48 -1.31 4.39
N ARG A 544 11.61 -2.02 4.28
CA ARG A 544 12.54 -2.27 5.39
C ARG A 544 13.08 -0.97 5.98
N MET A 545 13.50 -0.05 5.12
CA MET A 545 14.02 1.25 5.54
C MET A 545 12.94 2.10 6.22
N THR A 546 11.73 2.14 5.67
CA THR A 546 10.59 2.87 6.25
C THR A 546 10.21 2.31 7.62
N ILE A 547 10.13 0.97 7.78
CA ILE A 547 9.86 0.33 9.07
C ILE A 547 10.92 0.68 10.11
N MET A 548 12.19 0.70 9.73
CA MET A 548 13.30 1.08 10.61
C MET A 548 13.22 2.53 11.06
N LEU A 549 12.70 3.43 10.20
CA LEU A 549 12.63 4.86 10.48
C LEU A 549 11.34 5.29 11.20
N THR A 550 10.25 4.57 11.02
CA THR A 550 8.94 4.92 11.61
C THR A 550 8.98 5.12 13.13
N PRO A 551 9.71 4.35 13.95
CA PRO A 551 9.76 4.56 15.40
C PRO A 551 10.48 5.84 15.86
N PHE A 552 11.25 6.51 14.99
CA PHE A 552 11.83 7.83 15.32
C PHE A 552 10.78 8.93 15.35
N MET A 553 9.63 8.71 14.73
CA MET A 553 8.51 9.63 14.79
C MET A 553 7.89 9.63 16.18
N SER A 554 7.56 10.81 16.71
CA SER A 554 6.95 10.95 18.04
C SER A 554 5.48 10.51 17.98
N CYS A 555 5.16 9.31 18.48
CA CYS A 555 3.78 8.86 18.60
C CYS A 555 3.06 9.54 19.80
N SER A 556 1.72 9.47 19.81
CA SER A 556 0.87 10.05 20.86
C SER A 556 1.21 9.58 22.27
N ALA A 557 1.60 8.30 22.44
CA ALA A 557 1.97 7.73 23.72
C ALA A 557 3.25 8.34 24.35
N LYS A 558 4.06 9.07 23.59
CA LYS A 558 5.22 9.81 24.11
C LYS A 558 4.84 11.18 24.68
N LEU A 559 3.69 11.76 24.31
CA LEU A 559 3.26 13.08 24.73
C LEU A 559 3.11 13.23 26.26
N PRO A 560 2.52 12.28 27.00
CA PRO A 560 2.45 12.37 28.47
C PRO A 560 3.84 12.50 29.11
N ILE A 561 4.84 11.79 28.57
CA ILE A 561 6.22 11.88 29.07
C ILE A 561 6.76 13.30 28.85
N TYR A 562 6.58 13.86 27.65
CA TYR A 562 7.03 15.22 27.36
C TYR A 562 6.35 16.25 28.23
N GLY A 563 5.02 16.14 28.40
CA GLY A 563 4.24 17.03 29.25
C GLY A 563 4.69 16.99 30.72
N PHE A 564 4.86 15.80 31.28
CA PHE A 564 5.31 15.59 32.65
C PHE A 564 6.68 16.22 32.93
N PHE A 565 7.68 15.91 32.11
CA PHE A 565 9.03 16.42 32.31
C PHE A 565 9.17 17.90 31.98
N THR A 566 8.45 18.41 30.94
CA THR A 566 8.49 19.83 30.61
C THR A 566 7.83 20.71 31.67
N ALA A 567 6.72 20.23 32.26
CA ALA A 567 6.08 20.92 33.38
C ALA A 567 6.96 20.96 34.65
N ALA A 568 7.67 19.85 34.94
CA ALA A 568 8.53 19.74 36.13
C ALA A 568 9.85 20.53 35.98
N PHE A 569 10.58 20.37 34.86
CA PHE A 569 11.95 20.88 34.72
C PHE A 569 12.08 22.13 33.82
N PHE A 570 11.11 22.38 32.92
CA PHE A 570 11.17 23.47 31.94
C PHE A 570 9.88 24.33 31.90
N PRO A 571 9.34 24.82 33.04
CA PRO A 571 8.03 25.47 33.07
C PRO A 571 7.95 26.73 32.21
N LYS A 572 9.04 27.47 32.04
CA LYS A 572 9.09 28.69 31.23
C LYS A 572 9.19 28.42 29.73
N HIS A 573 9.74 27.28 29.31
CA HIS A 573 10.06 26.95 27.91
C HIS A 573 9.48 25.60 27.46
N GLY A 574 8.49 25.05 28.18
CA GLY A 574 7.95 23.71 27.91
C GLY A 574 7.48 23.50 26.48
N GLY A 575 6.78 24.47 25.89
CA GLY A 575 6.35 24.39 24.50
C GLY A 575 7.50 24.33 23.50
N LEU A 576 8.58 25.08 23.76
CA LEU A 576 9.76 25.08 22.89
C LEU A 576 10.54 23.75 23.00
N VAL A 577 10.64 23.18 24.21
CA VAL A 577 11.26 21.85 24.42
C VAL A 577 10.43 20.76 23.72
N MET A 578 9.11 20.81 23.77
CA MET A 578 8.25 19.87 23.06
C MET A 578 8.46 19.94 21.53
N ILE A 579 8.49 21.16 20.97
CA ILE A 579 8.77 21.38 19.55
C ILE A 579 10.15 20.85 19.19
N ALA A 580 11.17 21.13 20.01
CA ALA A 580 12.54 20.66 19.80
C ALA A 580 12.64 19.12 19.82
N LEU A 581 11.87 18.43 20.70
CA LEU A 581 11.80 16.97 20.72
C LEU A 581 11.17 16.41 19.42
N TYR A 582 10.08 17.00 18.93
CA TYR A 582 9.45 16.58 17.68
C TYR A 582 10.41 16.71 16.49
N PHE A 583 10.98 17.89 16.31
CA PHE A 583 11.94 18.13 15.22
C PHE A 583 13.25 17.37 15.41
N GLY A 584 13.69 17.17 16.66
CA GLY A 584 14.83 16.34 17.00
C GLY A 584 14.67 14.89 16.57
N GLY A 585 13.50 14.29 16.82
CA GLY A 585 13.16 12.94 16.35
C GLY A 585 13.22 12.82 14.82
N ILE A 586 12.64 13.80 14.11
CA ILE A 586 12.69 13.85 12.64
C ILE A 586 14.14 14.00 12.15
N ALA A 587 14.92 14.89 12.75
CA ALA A 587 16.31 15.14 12.37
C ALA A 587 17.18 13.89 12.55
N VAL A 588 17.05 13.21 13.70
CA VAL A 588 17.76 11.94 13.95
C VAL A 588 17.30 10.87 12.97
N GLY A 589 16.02 10.80 12.66
CA GLY A 589 15.47 9.90 11.64
C GLY A 589 16.07 10.16 10.25
N ILE A 590 16.21 11.43 9.83
CA ILE A 590 16.82 11.81 8.56
C ILE A 590 18.31 11.45 8.55
N LEU A 591 19.06 11.75 9.61
CA LEU A 591 20.49 11.39 9.72
C LEU A 591 20.67 9.88 9.67
N THR A 592 19.82 9.13 10.37
CA THR A 592 19.80 7.66 10.33
C THR A 592 19.50 7.15 8.93
N ALA A 593 18.56 7.76 8.22
CA ALA A 593 18.22 7.41 6.85
C ALA A 593 19.39 7.63 5.89
N LEU A 594 20.08 8.78 5.98
CA LEU A 594 21.27 9.09 5.17
C LEU A 594 22.40 8.07 5.43
N PHE A 595 22.66 7.77 6.69
CA PHE A 595 23.64 6.74 7.05
C PHE A 595 23.23 5.35 6.53
N ALA A 596 21.99 4.95 6.74
CA ALA A 596 21.49 3.65 6.30
C ALA A 596 21.50 3.50 4.76
N LYS A 597 21.22 4.58 4.01
CA LYS A 597 21.30 4.62 2.55
C LYS A 597 22.71 4.28 2.06
N GLU A 598 23.74 4.83 2.70
CA GLU A 598 25.13 4.66 2.27
C GLU A 598 25.67 3.26 2.60
N PHE A 599 25.35 2.74 3.79
CA PHE A 599 25.98 1.51 4.30
C PHE A 599 25.14 0.25 4.11
N ARG A 600 23.82 0.31 4.26
CA ARG A 600 22.96 -0.89 4.33
C ARG A 600 21.97 -1.01 3.18
N PHE A 601 21.43 0.11 2.72
CA PHE A 601 20.39 0.16 1.69
C PHE A 601 20.90 0.87 0.43
N ARG A 602 22.00 0.36 -0.13
CA ARG A 602 22.60 0.88 -1.37
C ARG A 602 21.64 0.67 -2.54
N GLY A 603 21.72 1.53 -3.54
CA GLY A 603 20.88 1.55 -4.73
C GLY A 603 19.89 2.72 -4.74
N GLU A 604 19.29 2.95 -5.89
CA GLU A 604 18.30 4.01 -6.06
C GLU A 604 16.94 3.62 -5.49
N ALA A 605 16.18 4.62 -5.04
CA ALA A 605 14.78 4.42 -4.68
C ALA A 605 14.00 3.97 -5.92
N VAL A 606 13.05 3.05 -5.72
CA VAL A 606 12.21 2.54 -6.82
C VAL A 606 11.63 3.70 -7.61
N PRO A 607 11.62 3.63 -8.94
CA PRO A 607 11.05 4.65 -9.80
C PRO A 607 9.62 4.97 -9.39
N PHE A 608 9.31 6.26 -9.39
CA PHE A 608 8.00 6.75 -8.99
C PHE A 608 7.15 6.94 -10.24
N VAL A 609 6.52 5.85 -10.68
CA VAL A 609 5.51 5.90 -11.72
C VAL A 609 4.17 5.66 -11.05
N MET A 610 3.32 6.66 -11.04
CA MET A 610 2.04 6.60 -10.35
C MET A 610 0.98 7.39 -11.10
N GLU A 611 -0.22 6.85 -11.12
CA GLU A 611 -1.41 7.59 -11.52
C GLU A 611 -1.96 8.43 -10.37
N LEU A 612 -2.47 9.59 -10.69
CA LEU A 612 -3.23 10.40 -9.74
C LEU A 612 -4.74 10.11 -9.95
N PRO A 613 -5.37 9.27 -9.09
CA PRO A 613 -6.77 8.93 -9.26
C PRO A 613 -7.66 10.17 -9.08
N ASN A 614 -8.82 10.22 -9.73
CA ASN A 614 -9.79 11.28 -9.48
C ASN A 614 -10.25 11.27 -8.02
N TYR A 615 -10.53 12.47 -7.45
CA TYR A 615 -11.12 12.54 -6.11
C TYR A 615 -12.53 11.97 -6.11
N ARG A 616 -12.72 10.94 -5.31
CA ARG A 616 -14.02 10.28 -5.12
C ARG A 616 -14.39 10.28 -3.64
N MET A 617 -15.69 10.40 -3.37
CA MET A 617 -16.18 10.21 -2.00
C MET A 617 -16.24 8.70 -1.71
N PRO A 618 -15.60 8.23 -0.63
CA PRO A 618 -15.61 6.83 -0.27
C PRO A 618 -17.01 6.38 0.14
N GLY A 619 -17.33 5.14 -0.16
CA GLY A 619 -18.57 4.51 0.33
C GLY A 619 -18.47 4.26 1.83
N MET A 620 -19.34 4.90 2.63
CA MET A 620 -19.32 4.78 4.10
C MET A 620 -19.38 3.33 4.59
N LYS A 621 -20.10 2.47 3.89
CA LYS A 621 -20.19 1.03 4.23
C LYS A 621 -18.82 0.34 4.12
N ASN A 622 -18.06 0.64 3.07
CA ASN A 622 -16.73 0.06 2.86
C ASN A 622 -15.73 0.59 3.90
N VAL A 623 -15.78 1.89 4.20
CA VAL A 623 -14.96 2.50 5.25
C VAL A 623 -15.24 1.86 6.61
N MET A 624 -16.50 1.66 6.98
CA MET A 624 -16.87 1.03 8.25
C MET A 624 -16.44 -0.44 8.33
N GLN A 625 -16.56 -1.18 7.23
CA GLN A 625 -16.08 -2.56 7.16
C GLN A 625 -14.56 -2.64 7.32
N LEU A 626 -13.81 -1.80 6.61
CA LEU A 626 -12.36 -1.73 6.71
C LEU A 626 -11.90 -1.32 8.11
N LEU A 627 -12.61 -0.38 8.74
CA LEU A 627 -12.39 0.02 10.13
C LEU A 627 -12.56 -1.15 11.09
N TRP A 628 -13.64 -1.91 10.94
CA TRP A 628 -13.91 -3.07 11.78
C TRP A 628 -12.82 -4.14 11.62
N GLU A 629 -12.40 -4.43 10.40
CA GLU A 629 -11.31 -5.36 10.11
C GLU A 629 -9.99 -4.92 10.78
N LYS A 630 -9.62 -3.65 10.60
CA LYS A 630 -8.40 -3.09 11.22
C LYS A 630 -8.49 -3.06 12.75
N ALA A 631 -9.64 -2.69 13.32
CA ALA A 631 -9.87 -2.68 14.77
C ALA A 631 -9.82 -4.09 15.36
N LYS A 632 -10.47 -5.05 14.72
CA LYS A 632 -10.47 -6.47 15.12
C LYS A 632 -9.05 -7.06 15.09
N ASP A 633 -8.31 -6.79 14.02
CA ASP A 633 -6.93 -7.24 13.85
C ASP A 633 -5.99 -6.64 14.93
N PHE A 634 -6.16 -5.35 15.24
CA PHE A 634 -5.46 -4.68 16.32
C PHE A 634 -5.80 -5.30 17.69
N LEU A 635 -7.08 -5.49 17.99
CA LEU A 635 -7.55 -6.09 19.25
C LEU A 635 -6.99 -7.49 19.44
N GLN A 636 -7.12 -8.37 18.45
CA GLN A 636 -6.63 -9.74 18.57
C GLN A 636 -5.11 -9.81 18.83
N ARG A 637 -4.35 -8.94 18.20
CA ARG A 637 -2.87 -8.93 18.29
C ARG A 637 -2.38 -8.21 19.53
N ALA A 638 -2.90 -7.03 19.79
CA ALA A 638 -2.52 -6.23 20.94
C ALA A 638 -2.91 -6.94 22.23
N PHE A 639 -4.13 -7.48 22.32
CA PHE A 639 -4.62 -8.16 23.49
C PHE A 639 -3.73 -9.35 23.89
N THR A 640 -3.39 -10.25 22.95
CA THR A 640 -2.59 -11.44 23.26
C THR A 640 -1.18 -11.12 23.76
N VAL A 641 -0.48 -10.25 23.01
CA VAL A 641 0.93 -9.92 23.33
C VAL A 641 1.01 -9.04 24.58
N ILE A 642 0.14 -8.05 24.69
CA ILE A 642 0.15 -7.11 25.81
C ILE A 642 -0.34 -7.79 27.07
N PHE A 643 -1.39 -8.61 27.01
CA PHE A 643 -1.89 -9.38 28.14
C PHE A 643 -0.81 -10.26 28.76
N LEU A 644 -0.10 -11.04 27.93
CA LEU A 644 0.99 -11.87 28.44
C LEU A 644 2.11 -11.02 29.07
N ALA A 645 2.45 -9.95 28.41
CA ALA A 645 3.54 -9.08 28.85
C ALA A 645 3.18 -8.31 30.14
N THR A 646 1.91 -7.87 30.31
CA THR A 646 1.46 -7.24 31.57
C THR A 646 1.49 -8.21 32.76
N ILE A 647 1.09 -9.45 32.57
CA ILE A 647 1.21 -10.48 33.62
C ILE A 647 2.66 -10.70 34.02
N ILE A 648 3.58 -10.79 33.04
CA ILE A 648 5.01 -10.96 33.31
C ILE A 648 5.56 -9.77 34.11
N ILE A 649 5.24 -8.54 33.73
CA ILE A 649 5.71 -7.33 34.42
C ILE A 649 5.09 -7.25 35.79
N TRP A 650 3.77 -7.50 35.95
CA TRP A 650 3.11 -7.55 37.26
C TRP A 650 3.81 -8.55 38.18
N PHE A 651 4.13 -9.75 37.67
CA PHE A 651 4.86 -10.77 38.44
C PHE A 651 6.24 -10.27 38.87
N LEU A 652 7.02 -9.69 37.95
CA LEU A 652 8.34 -9.16 38.27
C LEU A 652 8.31 -7.96 39.24
N GLN A 653 7.24 -7.19 39.26
CA GLN A 653 7.05 -6.04 40.16
C GLN A 653 6.65 -6.46 41.58
N ASN A 654 5.85 -7.52 41.72
CA ASN A 654 5.24 -7.90 42.97
C ASN A 654 5.95 -9.04 43.70
N PHE A 655 6.93 -9.71 43.05
CA PHE A 655 7.64 -10.84 43.67
C PHE A 655 9.15 -10.60 43.80
N SER A 656 9.72 -11.10 44.91
CA SER A 656 11.17 -11.19 45.11
C SER A 656 11.75 -12.42 44.41
N LEU A 657 13.10 -12.55 44.36
CA LEU A 657 13.78 -13.75 43.84
C LEU A 657 13.42 -15.04 44.63
N GLN A 658 12.92 -14.89 45.85
CA GLN A 658 12.46 -16.01 46.67
C GLN A 658 10.99 -16.36 46.48
N LEU A 659 10.33 -15.75 45.45
CA LEU A 659 8.91 -15.91 45.15
C LEU A 659 7.95 -15.47 46.27
N ASN A 660 8.41 -14.61 47.17
CA ASN A 660 7.56 -13.96 48.15
C ASN A 660 7.00 -12.65 47.63
N MET A 661 5.73 -12.37 47.92
CA MET A 661 5.12 -11.09 47.58
C MET A 661 5.80 -9.96 48.36
N VAL A 662 6.18 -8.90 47.67
CA VAL A 662 7.00 -7.81 48.20
C VAL A 662 6.12 -6.62 48.54
N SER A 663 6.23 -6.10 49.73
CA SER A 663 5.56 -4.86 50.16
C SER A 663 6.32 -3.59 49.75
N ASP A 664 7.63 -3.70 49.51
CA ASP A 664 8.49 -2.60 49.07
C ASP A 664 9.03 -2.91 47.66
N SER A 665 8.70 -2.04 46.70
CA SER A 665 9.09 -2.18 45.29
C SER A 665 10.60 -2.32 45.05
N GLN A 666 11.44 -1.87 45.99
CA GLN A 666 12.89 -1.97 45.91
C GLN A 666 13.41 -3.42 45.95
N ASN A 667 12.67 -4.32 46.60
CA ASN A 667 13.03 -5.73 46.73
C ASN A 667 12.43 -6.61 45.63
N SER A 668 11.75 -6.02 44.66
CA SER A 668 11.15 -6.75 43.55
C SER A 668 12.19 -7.25 42.53
N MET A 669 11.87 -8.35 41.86
CA MET A 669 12.72 -8.85 40.75
C MET A 669 12.98 -7.78 39.70
N LEU A 670 11.97 -6.96 39.39
CA LEU A 670 12.11 -5.89 38.41
C LEU A 670 13.10 -4.82 38.85
N ALA A 671 13.07 -4.44 40.12
CA ALA A 671 14.02 -3.48 40.71
C ALA A 671 15.47 -4.00 40.67
N LEU A 672 15.66 -5.30 40.90
CA LEU A 672 16.99 -5.94 40.80
C LEU A 672 17.52 -5.94 39.37
N VAL A 673 16.68 -6.29 38.40
CA VAL A 673 17.03 -6.22 36.98
C VAL A 673 17.33 -4.78 36.57
N ALA A 674 16.49 -3.83 36.97
CA ALA A 674 16.68 -2.41 36.70
C ALA A 674 17.97 -1.86 37.33
N GLY A 675 18.28 -2.29 38.58
CA GLY A 675 19.51 -1.94 39.27
C GLY A 675 20.76 -2.44 38.55
N SER A 676 20.69 -3.62 37.92
CA SER A 676 21.81 -4.17 37.14
C SER A 676 22.04 -3.38 35.82
N ILE A 677 20.99 -2.77 35.27
CA ILE A 677 21.04 -1.98 34.04
C ILE A 677 21.35 -0.50 34.31
N ALA A 678 20.99 0.02 35.48
CA ALA A 678 21.16 1.43 35.87
C ALA A 678 22.58 2.00 35.66
N PRO A 679 23.71 1.25 35.86
CA PRO A 679 25.04 1.75 35.60
C PRO A 679 25.29 2.19 34.17
N ILE A 680 24.57 1.60 33.17
CA ILE A 680 24.65 1.96 31.75
C ILE A 680 24.17 3.39 31.50
N PHE A 681 23.27 3.90 32.36
CA PHE A 681 22.68 5.23 32.25
C PHE A 681 23.42 6.30 33.10
N ARG A 682 24.44 5.94 33.88
CA ARG A 682 25.25 6.91 34.65
C ARG A 682 25.87 8.01 33.78
N PRO A 683 26.45 7.72 32.60
CA PRO A 683 26.99 8.77 31.70
C PRO A 683 25.94 9.74 31.16
N LEU A 684 24.68 9.34 31.24
CA LEU A 684 23.52 10.13 30.76
C LEU A 684 22.91 11.01 31.87
N GLY A 685 23.44 10.91 33.11
CA GLY A 685 22.99 11.65 34.28
C GLY A 685 21.78 11.06 35.05
N PHE A 686 21.27 9.88 34.65
CA PHE A 686 20.09 9.28 35.28
C PHE A 686 20.29 7.78 35.63
N GLY A 687 21.43 7.41 36.21
CA GLY A 687 21.78 6.05 36.57
C GLY A 687 21.11 5.56 37.89
N ASP A 688 19.81 5.80 38.09
CA ASP A 688 19.01 5.34 39.24
C ASP A 688 18.14 4.14 38.84
N TRP A 689 17.97 3.17 39.75
CA TRP A 689 17.18 1.96 39.52
C TRP A 689 15.69 2.27 39.28
N ARG A 690 15.13 3.33 39.90
CA ARG A 690 13.72 3.73 39.74
C ARG A 690 13.48 4.23 38.33
N ILE A 691 14.41 5.01 37.78
CA ILE A 691 14.31 5.48 36.39
C ILE A 691 14.47 4.29 35.42
N SER A 692 15.42 3.40 35.70
CA SER A 692 15.62 2.18 34.91
C SER A 692 14.37 1.29 34.93
N THR A 693 13.70 1.15 36.08
CA THR A 693 12.42 0.44 36.21
C THR A 693 11.35 1.10 35.31
N ALA A 694 11.22 2.43 35.37
CA ALA A 694 10.27 3.16 34.52
C ALA A 694 10.57 3.01 33.03
N LEU A 695 11.83 2.94 32.62
CA LEU A 695 12.19 2.68 31.21
C LEU A 695 11.85 1.26 30.76
N ILE A 696 11.98 0.26 31.66
CA ILE A 696 11.58 -1.13 31.36
C ILE A 696 10.07 -1.25 31.28
N THR A 697 9.31 -0.64 32.18
CA THR A 697 7.82 -0.60 32.04
C THR A 697 7.38 0.18 30.83
N GLY A 698 8.05 1.27 30.49
CA GLY A 698 7.84 2.06 29.26
C GLY A 698 8.18 1.31 27.94
N PHE A 699 8.87 0.18 28.02
CA PHE A 699 9.01 -0.74 26.90
C PHE A 699 7.69 -1.45 26.58
N MET A 700 6.88 -1.74 27.60
CA MET A 700 5.54 -2.28 27.41
C MET A 700 4.62 -1.26 26.73
N ALA A 701 4.41 -0.14 27.41
CA ALA A 701 3.60 0.96 26.95
C ALA A 701 4.28 2.27 27.39
N LYS A 702 4.48 3.19 26.44
CA LYS A 702 5.29 4.40 26.69
C LYS A 702 4.75 5.27 27.82
N GLU A 703 3.45 5.37 27.95
CA GLU A 703 2.76 6.12 29.01
C GLU A 703 3.06 5.56 30.42
N SER A 704 3.36 4.27 30.53
CA SER A 704 3.71 3.65 31.82
C SER A 704 5.00 4.20 32.45
N VAL A 705 5.85 4.89 31.70
CA VAL A 705 7.02 5.60 32.24
C VAL A 705 6.59 6.60 33.30
N VAL A 706 5.60 7.44 32.99
CA VAL A 706 5.12 8.49 33.92
C VAL A 706 4.46 7.88 35.14
N SER A 707 3.55 6.92 34.93
CA SER A 707 2.85 6.24 36.04
C SER A 707 3.84 5.54 36.98
N THR A 708 4.84 4.83 36.46
CA THR A 708 5.86 4.16 37.26
C THR A 708 6.71 5.17 38.03
N LEU A 709 7.12 6.26 37.41
CA LEU A 709 7.88 7.33 38.09
C LEU A 709 7.06 7.96 39.22
N THR A 710 5.78 8.25 38.98
CA THR A 710 4.89 8.81 40.02
C THR A 710 4.72 7.86 41.20
N ILE A 711 4.60 6.56 40.95
CA ILE A 711 4.50 5.54 42.04
C ILE A 711 5.80 5.44 42.80
N LEU A 712 6.96 5.38 42.16
CA LEU A 712 8.25 5.15 42.76
C LEU A 712 8.83 6.39 43.46
N PHE A 713 8.45 7.60 43.07
CA PHE A 713 8.91 8.84 43.67
C PHE A 713 7.88 9.48 44.61
N GLY A 714 6.60 9.11 44.50
CA GLY A 714 5.52 9.66 45.34
C GLY A 714 5.15 11.10 44.99
N SER A 715 6.13 11.97 44.76
CA SER A 715 5.89 13.37 44.34
C SER A 715 6.84 13.82 43.23
N SER A 716 6.42 14.82 42.46
CA SER A 716 7.29 15.48 41.47
C SER A 716 8.47 16.21 42.14
N ALA A 717 8.32 16.63 43.39
CA ALA A 717 9.39 17.27 44.17
C ALA A 717 10.58 16.33 44.43
N ASP A 718 10.32 15.06 44.73
CA ASP A 718 11.37 14.09 44.96
C ASP A 718 12.15 13.76 43.70
N LEU A 719 11.48 13.78 42.56
CA LEU A 719 12.12 13.63 41.24
C LEU A 719 13.06 14.81 40.91
N LEU A 720 12.68 16.04 41.29
CA LEU A 720 13.51 17.24 41.13
C LEU A 720 14.77 17.23 42.01
N THR A 721 14.76 16.52 43.14
CA THR A 721 15.96 16.36 44.00
C THR A 721 16.97 15.39 43.40
N LEU A 722 16.53 14.40 42.62
CA LEU A 722 17.37 13.36 42.02
C LEU A 722 17.93 13.75 40.66
N LEU A 723 17.11 14.40 39.82
CA LEU A 723 17.48 14.72 38.45
C LEU A 723 17.80 16.21 38.28
N THR A 724 18.96 16.50 37.69
CA THR A 724 19.28 17.84 37.21
C THR A 724 18.49 18.16 35.91
N PRO A 725 18.27 19.44 35.56
CA PRO A 725 17.65 19.79 34.29
C PRO A 725 18.39 19.18 33.06
N ALA A 726 19.70 19.08 33.12
CA ALA A 726 20.52 18.45 32.10
C ALA A 726 20.25 16.94 31.98
N ALA A 727 20.13 16.24 33.11
CA ALA A 727 19.76 14.84 33.14
C ALA A 727 18.31 14.60 32.67
N ALA A 728 17.41 15.49 33.02
CA ALA A 728 16.02 15.46 32.54
C ALA A 728 15.92 15.66 31.02
N ALA A 729 16.70 16.60 30.43
CA ALA A 729 16.76 16.78 28.98
C ALA A 729 17.32 15.52 28.27
N SER A 730 18.37 14.91 28.84
CA SER A 730 18.96 13.67 28.36
C SER A 730 17.94 12.50 28.40
N LEU A 731 17.22 12.36 29.50
CA LEU A 731 16.19 11.32 29.69
C LEU A 731 15.03 11.53 28.68
N LEU A 732 14.59 12.77 28.42
CA LEU A 732 13.60 13.08 27.42
C LEU A 732 14.02 12.63 26.02
N VAL A 733 15.28 12.91 25.62
CA VAL A 733 15.79 12.47 24.33
C VAL A 733 15.95 10.96 24.27
N PHE A 734 16.36 10.33 25.37
CA PHE A 734 16.38 8.87 25.45
C PHE A 734 14.98 8.27 25.29
N CYS A 735 13.98 8.79 26.00
CA CYS A 735 12.57 8.35 25.89
C CYS A 735 11.99 8.59 24.51
N LEU A 736 12.43 9.64 23.80
CA LEU A 736 12.04 9.90 22.42
C LEU A 736 12.51 8.79 21.47
N LEU A 737 13.78 8.37 21.58
CA LEU A 737 14.49 7.58 20.57
C LEU A 737 14.60 6.09 20.89
N TYR A 738 14.52 5.69 22.19
CA TYR A 738 14.71 4.29 22.56
C TYR A 738 13.58 3.40 22.03
N THR A 739 13.80 2.10 22.12
CA THR A 739 12.97 1.04 21.54
C THR A 739 11.47 1.35 21.50
N PRO A 740 10.75 1.03 20.42
CA PRO A 740 9.30 1.17 20.36
C PRO A 740 8.62 0.23 21.38
N CYS A 741 7.32 0.42 21.62
CA CYS A 741 6.54 -0.45 22.52
C CYS A 741 6.48 -1.89 22.01
N VAL A 742 6.19 -2.84 22.91
CA VAL A 742 6.09 -4.29 22.58
C VAL A 742 5.14 -4.55 21.40
N ALA A 743 4.01 -3.85 21.33
CA ALA A 743 3.07 -3.98 20.23
C ALA A 743 3.69 -3.59 18.87
N ALA A 744 4.50 -2.53 18.83
CA ALA A 744 5.21 -2.12 17.61
C ALA A 744 6.29 -3.14 17.23
N ILE A 745 7.02 -3.69 18.19
CA ILE A 745 8.00 -4.74 17.93
C ILE A 745 7.34 -6.01 17.41
N ALA A 746 6.19 -6.40 17.97
CA ALA A 746 5.40 -7.52 17.47
C ALA A 746 4.97 -7.30 16.01
N SER A 747 4.61 -6.06 15.66
CA SER A 747 4.29 -5.70 14.26
C SER A 747 5.52 -5.77 13.36
N ILE A 748 6.67 -5.24 13.79
CA ILE A 748 7.94 -5.35 13.04
C ILE A 748 8.35 -6.82 12.87
N LYS A 749 8.21 -7.66 13.92
CA LYS A 749 8.47 -9.10 13.85
C LYS A 749 7.62 -9.77 12.78
N ARG A 750 6.36 -9.40 12.68
CA ARG A 750 5.44 -9.97 11.68
C ARG A 750 5.81 -9.54 10.27
N GLU A 751 6.16 -8.26 10.07
CA GLU A 751 6.46 -7.72 8.75
C GLU A 751 7.83 -8.15 8.21
N LEU A 752 8.85 -8.22 9.06
CA LEU A 752 10.24 -8.44 8.67
C LEU A 752 10.91 -9.65 9.34
N GLY A 753 10.22 -10.32 10.26
CA GLY A 753 10.75 -11.44 11.02
C GLY A 753 11.49 -11.05 12.31
N ILE A 754 11.80 -12.08 13.14
CA ILE A 754 12.37 -11.89 14.49
C ILE A 754 13.75 -11.26 14.47
N ARG A 755 14.59 -11.60 13.47
CA ARG A 755 15.95 -11.06 13.35
C ARG A 755 15.94 -9.54 13.13
N TRP A 756 15.05 -9.05 12.27
CA TRP A 756 14.90 -7.62 12.03
C TRP A 756 14.30 -6.88 13.21
N ALA A 757 13.32 -7.48 13.91
CA ALA A 757 12.75 -6.88 15.11
C ALA A 757 13.82 -6.69 16.18
N PHE A 758 14.65 -7.72 16.47
CA PHE A 758 15.75 -7.63 17.41
C PHE A 758 16.79 -6.57 16.99
N GLN A 759 17.21 -6.59 15.71
CA GLN A 759 18.15 -5.60 15.20
C GLN A 759 17.62 -4.16 15.34
N THR A 760 16.33 -3.93 15.09
CA THR A 760 15.71 -2.62 15.26
C THR A 760 15.73 -2.15 16.71
N VAL A 761 15.42 -3.03 17.66
CA VAL A 761 15.48 -2.72 19.11
C VAL A 761 16.89 -2.30 19.52
N VAL A 762 17.88 -3.13 19.20
CA VAL A 762 19.29 -2.86 19.55
C VAL A 762 19.76 -1.55 18.90
N PHE A 763 19.47 -1.38 17.63
CA PHE A 763 19.87 -0.20 16.87
C PHE A 763 19.28 1.09 17.45
N GLN A 764 18.01 1.08 17.80
CA GLN A 764 17.36 2.26 18.40
C GLN A 764 17.86 2.54 19.81
N CYS A 765 18.07 1.53 20.64
CA CYS A 765 18.66 1.72 21.97
C CYS A 765 20.07 2.35 21.89
N VAL A 766 20.90 1.91 20.92
CA VAL A 766 22.25 2.47 20.72
C VAL A 766 22.17 3.93 20.27
N ILE A 767 21.31 4.25 19.28
CA ILE A 767 21.14 5.64 18.84
C ILE A 767 20.61 6.52 19.97
N ALA A 768 19.61 6.03 20.71
CA ALA A 768 19.03 6.75 21.83
C ALA A 768 20.10 7.08 22.88
N TRP A 769 20.95 6.10 23.20
CA TRP A 769 22.04 6.27 24.17
C TRP A 769 23.07 7.32 23.69
N ILE A 770 23.50 7.23 22.43
CA ILE A 770 24.47 8.18 21.85
C ILE A 770 23.87 9.60 21.84
N CYS A 771 22.65 9.76 21.34
CA CYS A 771 21.99 11.07 21.28
C CYS A 771 21.75 11.65 22.67
N ALA A 772 21.33 10.84 23.63
CA ALA A 772 21.11 11.26 25.02
C ALA A 772 22.45 11.68 25.68
N CYS A 773 23.55 10.97 25.43
CA CYS A 773 24.88 11.31 25.89
C CYS A 773 25.34 12.68 25.34
N ILE A 774 25.15 12.90 24.05
CA ILE A 774 25.48 14.19 23.40
C ILE A 774 24.65 15.33 24.01
N VAL A 775 23.34 15.11 24.18
CA VAL A 775 22.45 16.12 24.78
C VAL A 775 22.82 16.38 26.25
N HIS A 776 23.18 15.35 27.01
CA HIS A 776 23.64 15.52 28.39
C HIS A 776 24.89 16.38 28.44
N ALA A 777 25.91 16.06 27.63
CA ALA A 777 27.16 16.81 27.57
C ALA A 777 26.94 18.29 27.19
N ILE A 778 26.06 18.55 26.20
CA ILE A 778 25.69 19.91 25.80
C ILE A 778 24.91 20.61 26.91
N ALA A 779 23.90 19.95 27.50
CA ALA A 779 23.05 20.54 28.52
C ALA A 779 23.81 20.92 29.78
N VAL A 780 24.82 20.13 30.20
CA VAL A 780 25.71 20.45 31.36
C VAL A 780 26.49 21.75 31.11
N LEU A 781 26.77 22.13 29.82
CA LEU A 781 27.48 23.37 29.51
C LEU A 781 26.58 24.61 29.54
N PHE A 782 25.25 24.45 29.37
CA PHE A 782 24.33 25.57 29.20
C PHE A 782 23.25 25.66 30.29
N LEU A 783 23.01 24.61 31.04
CA LEU A 783 22.02 24.51 32.13
C LEU A 783 22.69 24.26 33.48
#